data_9b6509fcd62e4de78c98aaae90804344
#
_entry.id   9b6509fcd62e4de78c98aaae90804344
#
_cell.length_a   1.000
_cell.length_b   1.000
_cell.length_c   1.000
_cell.angle_alpha   90.00
_cell.angle_beta   90.00
_cell.angle_gamma   90.00
#
_symmetry.space_group_name_H-M   'P 1'
#
loop_
_entity.id
_entity.type
_entity.pdbx_description
1 polymer ?
#
loop_
_entity_poly.entity_id
_entity_poly.type
_entity_poly.pdbx_seq_one_letter_code
_entity_poly.pdbx_strand_id
1 'polypeptide(L)'
;MVSSNHCATLTRCAAAVAAALLSLQASAQAPSPTTTAPEAGLSAITVTGNWLDNPTEEKVLDHAGARTIVERARIEETGSSSLRDVLRLVPGVQVQDSNGTGGSDVSLNIGVRGLTARLSPRSYVLMDGVPVSYAPYGQPQLSLAPVSLGNLESVDVIRGAGSVRYGPQNVGGIINFVTRAIPKTFAAEASVGTEIYSHGGNAKTTPSLFVGGTNESGLGLALLYSGTHGDGWRAGNDKTDIDDILVKGAYRISAQDDIAVSLHHFEGSGRMPGGLTAAQYAADPFQSTRSYDSFDGRRTDASFKYNHKDGRNNFEVLGYYVDSFRGSYIEQDNANQRRLTAAPRSYHYFGIEPRYSRLFETGSVVQEVSVGYRYLKESSSEVALRTAYYNPATMANAMALPITPYQTSQGGTTAHAFYIDDRIDIGNWTITPGVRYERINSFNNVSNLGADGSTVTSQLFPKADAREFLPTLSVLYRMNAQWSLFANAGKSFGPQQYAQLAQTERGLHPESAKTYEVGTHYNSPALNAELTLFNIDFDKELLLTRVGVDGIWTDLGATRHRGIESSLRYDLGQWNAALKGLTAGVSYTYTEAVSRAGDFAGRDLPLYSRHTGQLWARYALGQWTLNADLAAQSKQRSPGSGTQYVTQEDAAGQLGDIPGFATVGLRAGYDFGKSLSNLRVAVGVKNLFERRYYTRSTDNNGGKYVGMPRTLYVQGTLPF
;
A
#
# COMPACT_ATOMS: atom_id res chain seq x y z
N MET A 1 30.47 7.45 11.22
CA MET A 1 30.24 8.02 12.54
C MET A 1 29.34 9.25 12.42
N VAL A 2 28.05 9.06 12.21
CA VAL A 2 27.00 10.10 12.34
C VAL A 2 25.70 9.37 12.73
N SER A 3 25.57 8.88 13.94
CA SER A 3 24.34 8.20 14.36
C SER A 3 23.89 8.47 15.80
N SER A 4 24.68 9.20 16.61
CA SER A 4 24.35 9.33 18.04
C SER A 4 23.57 10.61 18.42
N ASN A 5 23.50 11.62 17.56
CA ASN A 5 22.87 12.90 17.94
C ASN A 5 21.38 13.01 17.59
N HIS A 6 20.82 12.16 16.71
CA HIS A 6 19.41 12.24 16.33
C HIS A 6 18.48 11.52 17.31
N CYS A 7 18.95 10.43 17.90
CA CYS A 7 18.18 9.70 18.92
C CYS A 7 17.88 10.54 20.17
N ALA A 8 18.82 11.39 20.58
CA ALA A 8 18.65 12.27 21.75
C ALA A 8 17.62 13.40 21.53
N THR A 9 17.42 13.84 20.30
CA THR A 9 16.43 14.89 19.97
C THR A 9 15.02 14.32 19.92
N LEU A 10 14.85 13.13 19.34
CA LEU A 10 13.57 12.41 19.29
C LEU A 10 13.10 11.99 20.68
N THR A 11 14.02 11.53 21.54
CA THR A 11 13.72 11.19 22.95
C THR A 11 13.24 12.41 23.74
N ARG A 12 13.78 13.61 23.48
CA ARG A 12 13.33 14.85 24.11
C ARG A 12 11.96 15.31 23.62
N CYS A 13 11.65 15.15 22.35
CA CYS A 13 10.31 15.45 21.81
C CYS A 13 9.27 14.47 22.33
N ALA A 14 9.57 13.18 22.38
CA ALA A 14 8.68 12.16 22.94
C ALA A 14 8.40 12.38 24.44
N ALA A 15 9.40 12.80 25.20
CA ALA A 15 9.26 13.12 26.62
C ALA A 15 8.39 14.38 26.85
N ALA A 16 8.50 15.40 25.99
CA ALA A 16 7.67 16.60 26.06
C ALA A 16 6.20 16.32 25.73
N VAL A 17 5.93 15.44 24.76
CA VAL A 17 4.58 15.00 24.40
C VAL A 17 3.99 14.11 25.50
N ALA A 18 4.77 13.21 26.08
CA ALA A 18 4.34 12.38 27.21
C ALA A 18 4.02 13.24 28.46
N ALA A 19 4.79 14.28 28.74
CA ALA A 19 4.52 15.22 29.83
C ALA A 19 3.25 16.06 29.59
N ALA A 20 2.98 16.45 28.35
CA ALA A 20 1.73 17.15 27.98
C ALA A 20 0.50 16.22 28.08
N LEU A 21 0.65 14.93 27.77
CA LEU A 21 -0.41 13.92 27.90
C LEU A 21 -0.71 13.56 29.36
N LEU A 22 0.26 13.56 30.25
CA LEU A 22 0.08 13.34 31.68
C LEU A 22 -0.70 14.46 32.37
N SER A 23 -0.67 15.69 31.86
CA SER A 23 -1.50 16.80 32.35
C SER A 23 -2.97 16.69 31.99
N LEU A 24 -3.34 15.83 31.01
CA LEU A 24 -4.73 15.56 30.61
C LEU A 24 -5.47 14.62 31.56
N GLN A 25 -4.79 13.86 32.41
CA GLN A 25 -5.41 12.94 33.35
C GLN A 25 -6.09 13.61 34.57
N ALA A 26 -5.83 14.87 34.84
CA ALA A 26 -6.28 15.55 36.06
C ALA A 26 -7.76 16.03 36.03
N SER A 27 -8.50 15.85 34.92
CA SER A 27 -9.84 16.47 34.74
C SER A 27 -10.96 15.50 34.33
N ALA A 28 -10.75 14.18 34.32
CA ALA A 28 -11.78 13.25 33.88
C ALA A 28 -12.69 12.76 35.01
N GLN A 29 -13.75 13.52 35.34
CA GLN A 29 -14.92 12.99 36.03
C GLN A 29 -15.98 12.65 34.97
N ALA A 30 -16.46 11.37 34.98
CA ALA A 30 -17.41 10.85 34.00
C ALA A 30 -18.83 11.35 34.26
N PRO A 31 -19.58 11.82 33.25
CA PRO A 31 -21.02 11.93 33.31
C PRO A 31 -21.70 10.62 32.92
N SER A 32 -22.76 10.26 33.64
CA SER A 32 -23.60 9.09 33.40
C SER A 32 -24.34 9.18 32.06
N PRO A 33 -24.57 8.06 31.38
CA PRO A 33 -25.25 8.07 30.08
C PRO A 33 -26.77 8.20 30.27
N THR A 34 -27.37 9.25 29.70
CA THR A 34 -28.81 9.35 29.46
C THR A 34 -29.11 8.76 28.07
N THR A 35 -29.75 7.62 28.06
CA THR A 35 -30.30 6.98 26.85
C THR A 35 -31.55 7.75 26.39
N THR A 36 -31.46 8.46 25.29
CA THR A 36 -32.63 8.91 24.52
C THR A 36 -32.68 8.09 23.22
N ALA A 37 -33.85 7.47 22.99
CA ALA A 37 -34.14 6.74 21.76
C ALA A 37 -34.12 7.68 20.54
N PRO A 38 -33.65 7.21 19.35
CA PRO A 38 -33.64 8.05 18.17
C PRO A 38 -35.06 8.17 17.59
N GLU A 39 -35.56 9.40 17.49
CA GLU A 39 -36.68 9.73 16.61
C GLU A 39 -36.24 9.51 15.14
N ALA A 40 -37.09 8.82 14.38
CA ALA A 40 -36.92 8.66 12.93
C ALA A 40 -37.22 10.00 12.22
N GLY A 41 -36.26 10.90 12.28
CA GLY A 41 -36.21 12.10 11.43
C GLY A 41 -35.39 11.79 10.19
N LEU A 42 -35.86 12.22 9.02
CA LEU A 42 -35.08 12.24 7.76
C LEU A 42 -33.68 12.79 8.07
N SER A 43 -32.66 11.96 7.87
CA SER A 43 -31.27 12.35 8.08
C SER A 43 -30.98 13.62 7.28
N ALA A 44 -30.59 14.70 7.95
CA ALA A 44 -30.23 15.93 7.28
C ALA A 44 -29.12 15.60 6.24
N ILE A 45 -29.40 15.89 4.97
CA ILE A 45 -28.45 15.70 3.87
C ILE A 45 -27.28 16.65 4.15
N THR A 46 -26.10 16.10 4.35
CA THR A 46 -24.87 16.86 4.62
C THR A 46 -23.85 16.64 3.51
N VAL A 47 -23.04 17.66 3.22
CA VAL A 47 -21.91 17.56 2.28
C VAL A 47 -21.04 16.36 2.63
N THR A 48 -20.80 15.49 1.66
CA THR A 48 -19.92 14.32 1.82
C THR A 48 -18.45 14.75 1.92
N GLY A 49 -18.06 15.78 1.15
CA GLY A 49 -16.72 16.32 1.17
C GLY A 49 -15.66 15.32 0.68
N ASN A 50 -14.61 15.09 1.48
CA ASN A 50 -13.53 14.17 1.15
C ASN A 50 -13.96 12.70 1.33
N TRP A 51 -13.89 11.90 0.28
CA TRP A 51 -14.30 10.48 0.31
C TRP A 51 -13.43 9.61 1.19
N LEU A 52 -12.16 9.99 1.35
CA LEU A 52 -11.18 9.20 2.13
C LEU A 52 -11.20 9.52 3.62
N ASP A 53 -11.94 10.57 4.03
CA ASP A 53 -12.08 10.89 5.46
C ASP A 53 -13.03 9.91 6.14
N ASN A 54 -12.59 9.34 7.25
CA ASN A 54 -13.38 8.41 8.09
C ASN A 54 -14.07 7.31 7.25
N PRO A 55 -13.34 6.39 6.64
CA PRO A 55 -13.90 5.30 5.85
C PRO A 55 -14.72 4.38 6.75
N THR A 56 -16.00 4.14 6.40
CA THR A 56 -16.95 3.26 7.10
C THR A 56 -17.64 2.33 6.11
N GLU A 57 -18.18 1.21 6.60
CA GLU A 57 -18.95 0.28 5.74
C GLU A 57 -20.12 0.98 5.04
N GLU A 58 -20.76 2.00 5.65
CA GLU A 58 -21.82 2.76 5.02
C GLU A 58 -21.34 3.51 3.78
N LYS A 59 -20.12 4.06 3.81
CA LYS A 59 -19.51 4.73 2.65
C LYS A 59 -19.21 3.76 1.50
N VAL A 60 -19.06 2.46 1.77
CA VAL A 60 -18.93 1.45 0.73
C VAL A 60 -20.24 1.34 -0.07
N LEU A 61 -21.38 1.31 0.61
CA LEU A 61 -22.69 1.17 -0.02
C LEU A 61 -23.08 2.39 -0.87
N ASP A 62 -22.61 3.57 -0.49
CA ASP A 62 -22.83 4.81 -1.23
C ASP A 62 -21.81 5.09 -2.34
N HIS A 63 -20.82 4.22 -2.46
CA HIS A 63 -19.81 4.35 -3.51
C HIS A 63 -20.27 3.68 -4.81
N ALA A 64 -20.25 4.42 -5.92
CA ALA A 64 -20.60 3.89 -7.24
C ALA A 64 -19.41 3.17 -7.90
N GLY A 65 -18.89 2.15 -7.25
CA GLY A 65 -17.73 1.37 -7.69
C GLY A 65 -17.27 0.36 -6.65
N ALA A 66 -16.30 -0.46 -6.99
CA ALA A 66 -15.72 -1.45 -6.08
C ALA A 66 -14.87 -0.75 -5.00
N ARG A 67 -15.28 -0.87 -3.73
CA ARG A 67 -14.57 -0.32 -2.56
C ARG A 67 -14.56 -1.33 -1.44
N THR A 68 -13.41 -1.54 -0.82
CA THR A 68 -13.27 -2.44 0.34
C THR A 68 -12.52 -1.71 1.45
N ILE A 69 -13.07 -1.74 2.65
CA ILE A 69 -12.44 -1.21 3.86
C ILE A 69 -12.06 -2.40 4.75
N VAL A 70 -10.79 -2.52 5.11
CA VAL A 70 -10.31 -3.50 6.08
C VAL A 70 -10.04 -2.76 7.38
N GLU A 71 -10.97 -2.85 8.31
CA GLU A 71 -10.89 -2.18 9.62
C GLU A 71 -9.90 -2.86 10.56
N ARG A 72 -9.42 -2.13 11.58
CA ARG A 72 -8.49 -2.61 12.61
C ARG A 72 -8.95 -3.91 13.27
N ALA A 73 -10.23 -4.01 13.64
CA ALA A 73 -10.78 -5.22 14.21
C ALA A 73 -10.55 -6.45 13.30
N ARG A 74 -10.74 -6.29 11.99
CA ARG A 74 -10.50 -7.35 11.01
C ARG A 74 -9.01 -7.67 10.86
N ILE A 75 -8.15 -6.66 10.88
CA ILE A 75 -6.68 -6.82 10.85
C ILE A 75 -6.22 -7.67 12.04
N GLU A 76 -6.68 -7.34 13.24
CA GLU A 76 -6.37 -8.06 14.47
C GLU A 76 -6.91 -9.50 14.47
N GLU A 77 -8.15 -9.70 14.00
CA GLU A 77 -8.79 -11.01 13.93
C GLU A 77 -8.10 -12.00 13.00
N THR A 78 -7.55 -11.53 11.88
CA THR A 78 -6.84 -12.39 10.93
C THR A 78 -5.43 -12.75 11.38
N GLY A 79 -4.90 -12.10 12.43
CA GLY A 79 -3.51 -12.27 12.84
C GLY A 79 -2.52 -11.75 11.80
N SER A 80 -2.95 -10.76 11.01
CA SER A 80 -2.06 -10.09 10.05
C SER A 80 -0.88 -9.46 10.79
N SER A 81 0.34 -9.72 10.33
CA SER A 81 1.59 -9.18 10.88
C SER A 81 2.28 -8.21 9.93
N SER A 82 1.76 -8.08 8.70
CA SER A 82 2.31 -7.20 7.68
C SER A 82 1.22 -6.56 6.82
N LEU A 83 1.55 -5.45 6.16
CA LEU A 83 0.66 -4.82 5.18
C LEU A 83 0.27 -5.79 4.05
N ARG A 84 1.16 -6.72 3.69
CA ARG A 84 0.91 -7.74 2.67
C ARG A 84 -0.24 -8.66 3.07
N ASP A 85 -0.29 -9.07 4.34
CA ASP A 85 -1.37 -9.92 4.85
C ASP A 85 -2.72 -9.20 4.74
N VAL A 86 -2.77 -7.93 5.13
CA VAL A 86 -3.98 -7.11 5.08
C VAL A 86 -4.46 -6.87 3.65
N LEU A 87 -3.56 -6.54 2.73
CA LEU A 87 -3.91 -6.25 1.34
C LEU A 87 -4.39 -7.50 0.59
N ARG A 88 -3.97 -8.70 0.99
CA ARG A 88 -4.50 -9.96 0.47
C ARG A 88 -5.97 -10.19 0.82
N LEU A 89 -6.50 -9.54 1.86
CA LEU A 89 -7.91 -9.63 2.22
C LEU A 89 -8.82 -8.93 1.20
N VAL A 90 -8.27 -8.04 0.36
CA VAL A 90 -9.01 -7.22 -0.59
C VAL A 90 -9.15 -7.94 -1.92
N PRO A 91 -10.38 -8.20 -2.43
CA PRO A 91 -10.57 -8.77 -3.77
C PRO A 91 -9.87 -7.93 -4.85
N GLY A 92 -9.30 -8.57 -5.87
CA GLY A 92 -8.61 -7.89 -6.96
C GLY A 92 -7.19 -7.41 -6.65
N VAL A 93 -6.79 -7.40 -5.38
CA VAL A 93 -5.42 -7.02 -4.96
C VAL A 93 -4.54 -8.26 -4.90
N GLN A 94 -3.39 -8.20 -5.55
CA GLN A 94 -2.36 -9.22 -5.51
C GLN A 94 -1.07 -8.63 -4.96
N VAL A 95 -0.45 -9.35 -4.03
CA VAL A 95 0.77 -8.92 -3.36
C VAL A 95 1.86 -9.96 -3.61
N GLN A 96 3.01 -9.52 -4.06
CA GLN A 96 4.19 -10.37 -4.24
C GLN A 96 5.00 -10.40 -2.95
N ASP A 97 5.42 -11.59 -2.50
CA ASP A 97 6.27 -11.76 -1.32
C ASP A 97 7.72 -11.35 -1.57
N SER A 98 8.12 -11.30 -2.84
CA SER A 98 9.39 -10.73 -3.26
C SER A 98 9.16 -9.61 -4.27
N ASN A 99 9.94 -8.58 -4.18
CA ASN A 99 10.09 -7.58 -5.23
C ASN A 99 11.56 -7.53 -5.64
N GLY A 100 11.92 -6.60 -6.51
CA GLY A 100 13.30 -6.42 -6.89
C GLY A 100 14.24 -5.98 -5.77
N THR A 101 13.72 -5.59 -4.64
CA THR A 101 14.47 -5.25 -3.44
C THR A 101 14.48 -6.39 -2.42
N GLY A 102 14.16 -7.63 -2.87
CA GLY A 102 14.07 -8.81 -2.00
C GLY A 102 12.75 -8.91 -1.24
N GLY A 103 12.58 -9.94 -0.45
CA GLY A 103 11.36 -10.20 0.34
C GLY A 103 11.28 -9.42 1.63
N SER A 104 11.87 -8.22 1.75
CA SER A 104 11.88 -7.48 3.01
C SER A 104 10.53 -6.83 3.31
N ASP A 105 10.20 -6.69 4.59
CA ASP A 105 8.98 -6.00 5.04
C ASP A 105 9.06 -4.47 4.82
N VAL A 106 10.24 -3.96 4.50
CA VAL A 106 10.46 -2.54 4.22
C VAL A 106 9.77 -2.09 2.93
N SER A 107 9.52 -3.02 2.00
CA SER A 107 8.95 -2.72 0.67
C SER A 107 7.60 -3.38 0.45
N LEU A 108 6.79 -2.78 -0.42
CA LEU A 108 5.47 -3.28 -0.78
C LEU A 108 5.33 -3.37 -2.30
N ASN A 109 5.00 -4.58 -2.78
CA ASN A 109 4.79 -4.85 -4.19
C ASN A 109 3.34 -5.28 -4.42
N ILE A 110 2.50 -4.35 -4.89
CA ILE A 110 1.05 -4.50 -5.00
C ILE A 110 0.64 -4.37 -6.46
N GLY A 111 -0.19 -5.28 -6.94
CA GLY A 111 -0.89 -5.19 -8.21
C GLY A 111 -2.40 -5.27 -8.01
N VAL A 112 -3.15 -4.42 -8.68
CA VAL A 112 -4.61 -4.46 -8.69
C VAL A 112 -5.07 -4.94 -10.05
N ARG A 113 -5.96 -5.96 -10.10
CA ARG A 113 -6.57 -6.44 -11.35
C ARG A 113 -5.56 -6.87 -12.43
N GLY A 114 -4.51 -7.56 -12.00
CA GLY A 114 -3.47 -8.06 -12.89
C GLY A 114 -2.49 -7.01 -13.39
N LEU A 115 -2.58 -5.77 -12.90
CA LEU A 115 -1.56 -4.76 -13.11
C LEU A 115 -0.30 -5.18 -12.38
N THR A 116 0.81 -5.26 -13.09
CA THR A 116 2.07 -5.67 -12.48
C THR A 116 2.65 -4.53 -11.66
N ALA A 117 2.99 -4.82 -10.42
CA ALA A 117 3.35 -3.81 -9.44
C ALA A 117 4.84 -3.53 -9.31
N ARG A 118 5.68 -4.17 -10.12
CA ARG A 118 7.10 -4.21 -9.81
C ARG A 118 7.78 -2.86 -9.72
N LEU A 119 7.49 -1.86 -10.40
CA LEU A 119 8.10 -0.52 -10.26
C LEU A 119 7.06 0.60 -10.44
N SER A 120 5.80 0.21 -10.57
CA SER A 120 4.69 1.13 -10.62
C SER A 120 3.46 0.40 -10.12
N PRO A 121 2.90 0.72 -8.96
CA PRO A 121 1.68 0.08 -8.47
C PRO A 121 0.48 0.37 -9.38
N ARG A 122 0.59 1.33 -10.29
CA ARG A 122 -0.53 1.86 -11.09
C ARG A 122 -1.78 2.12 -10.27
N SER A 123 -1.59 2.23 -8.97
CA SER A 123 -2.57 2.62 -7.96
C SER A 123 -2.00 3.79 -7.19
N TYR A 124 -2.84 4.75 -6.86
CA TYR A 124 -2.41 5.89 -6.05
C TYR A 124 -2.45 5.51 -4.59
N VAL A 125 -1.27 5.41 -3.97
CA VAL A 125 -1.14 4.92 -2.60
C VAL A 125 -0.88 6.08 -1.65
N LEU A 126 -1.71 6.16 -0.61
CA LEU A 126 -1.79 7.27 0.33
C LEU A 126 -1.69 6.78 1.78
N MET A 127 -1.28 7.65 2.68
CA MET A 127 -1.46 7.54 4.12
C MET A 127 -2.11 8.83 4.62
N ASP A 128 -3.30 8.73 5.21
CA ASP A 128 -4.14 9.89 5.61
C ASP A 128 -4.29 10.95 4.51
N GLY A 129 -4.36 10.51 3.24
CA GLY A 129 -4.48 11.38 2.06
C GLY A 129 -3.16 11.93 1.50
N VAL A 130 -2.02 11.71 2.16
CA VAL A 130 -0.67 12.10 1.69
C VAL A 130 -0.05 10.96 0.88
N PRO A 131 0.54 11.21 -0.31
CA PRO A 131 1.20 10.16 -1.09
C PRO A 131 2.34 9.49 -0.30
N VAL A 132 2.43 8.14 -0.37
CA VAL A 132 3.49 7.39 0.33
C VAL A 132 4.71 7.10 -0.52
N SER A 133 4.62 7.18 -1.84
CA SER A 133 5.74 6.94 -2.74
C SER A 133 6.83 8.01 -2.62
N TYR A 134 8.03 7.68 -3.08
CA TYR A 134 9.18 8.61 -3.04
C TYR A 134 8.97 9.88 -3.86
N ALA A 135 8.41 9.73 -5.04
CA ALA A 135 8.05 10.80 -5.95
C ALA A 135 6.79 10.35 -6.71
N PRO A 136 5.60 10.89 -6.39
CA PRO A 136 4.32 10.43 -6.94
C PRO A 136 4.23 10.35 -8.46
N TYR A 137 4.98 11.19 -9.17
CA TYR A 137 5.06 11.18 -10.63
C TYR A 137 6.30 10.46 -11.15
N GLY A 138 7.48 10.84 -10.67
CA GLY A 138 8.75 10.39 -11.22
C GLY A 138 9.22 9.03 -10.73
N GLN A 139 8.80 8.62 -9.52
CA GLN A 139 9.17 7.34 -8.93
C GLN A 139 8.10 6.83 -7.97
N PRO A 140 6.96 6.34 -8.49
CA PRO A 140 5.79 5.93 -7.69
C PRO A 140 5.97 4.57 -7.00
N GLN A 141 7.09 3.88 -7.20
CA GLN A 141 7.35 2.57 -6.63
C GLN A 141 7.39 2.61 -5.08
N LEU A 142 6.94 1.51 -4.48
CA LEU A 142 6.93 1.30 -3.03
C LEU A 142 8.09 0.42 -2.57
N SER A 143 9.30 0.70 -3.03
CA SER A 143 10.50 0.01 -2.54
C SER A 143 10.85 0.42 -1.09
N LEU A 144 10.29 1.51 -0.60
CA LEU A 144 10.01 1.77 0.80
C LEU A 144 8.51 1.96 0.94
N ALA A 145 7.86 1.24 1.83
CA ALA A 145 6.48 1.44 2.22
C ALA A 145 6.46 1.99 3.66
N PRO A 146 6.50 3.33 3.82
CA PRO A 146 6.66 3.97 5.12
C PRO A 146 5.34 3.97 5.89
N VAL A 147 4.82 2.78 6.14
CA VAL A 147 3.55 2.54 6.83
C VAL A 147 3.66 1.27 7.65
N SER A 148 3.43 1.34 8.94
CA SER A 148 3.46 0.19 9.84
C SER A 148 2.08 -0.19 10.34
N LEU A 149 1.81 -1.49 10.39
CA LEU A 149 0.49 -2.05 10.67
C LEU A 149 -0.06 -1.62 12.05
N GLY A 150 0.80 -1.51 13.07
CA GLY A 150 0.40 -1.11 14.43
C GLY A 150 -0.18 0.30 14.51
N ASN A 151 0.18 1.19 13.57
CA ASN A 151 -0.30 2.56 13.48
C ASN A 151 -1.64 2.71 12.74
N LEU A 152 -2.14 1.64 12.06
CA LEU A 152 -3.33 1.72 11.22
C LEU A 152 -4.63 1.53 11.99
N GLU A 153 -5.65 2.28 11.59
CA GLU A 153 -7.06 2.09 11.93
C GLU A 153 -7.77 1.27 10.85
N SER A 154 -7.46 1.54 9.59
CA SER A 154 -8.03 0.81 8.46
C SER A 154 -7.20 0.93 7.20
N VAL A 155 -7.48 0.05 6.24
CA VAL A 155 -7.00 0.16 4.86
C VAL A 155 -8.22 0.30 3.95
N ASP A 156 -8.30 1.42 3.23
CA ASP A 156 -9.40 1.75 2.32
C ASP A 156 -8.93 1.60 0.88
N VAL A 157 -9.54 0.69 0.14
CA VAL A 157 -9.16 0.37 -1.23
C VAL A 157 -10.33 0.63 -2.17
N ILE A 158 -10.19 1.65 -3.00
CA ILE A 158 -11.09 1.97 -4.10
C ILE A 158 -10.45 1.45 -5.38
N ARG A 159 -11.11 0.53 -6.08
CA ARG A 159 -10.60 -0.09 -7.30
C ARG A 159 -11.18 0.62 -8.53
N GLY A 160 -10.39 0.66 -9.62
CA GLY A 160 -10.81 1.27 -10.89
C GLY A 160 -10.72 2.79 -10.94
N ALA A 161 -11.15 3.36 -12.07
CA ALA A 161 -10.99 4.78 -12.41
C ALA A 161 -12.09 5.70 -11.82
N GLY A 162 -12.84 5.24 -10.84
CA GLY A 162 -14.04 5.90 -10.33
C GLY A 162 -13.83 7.24 -9.62
N SER A 163 -12.61 7.78 -9.55
CA SER A 163 -12.37 9.04 -8.87
C SER A 163 -11.50 10.01 -9.67
N VAL A 164 -12.05 11.18 -9.98
CA VAL A 164 -11.31 12.31 -10.53
C VAL A 164 -10.51 13.08 -9.47
N ARG A 165 -10.84 12.89 -8.19
CA ARG A 165 -10.31 13.71 -7.09
C ARG A 165 -8.86 13.34 -6.76
N TYR A 166 -8.39 12.14 -7.12
CA TYR A 166 -7.09 11.60 -6.78
C TYR A 166 -6.32 11.10 -8.01
N GLY A 167 -5.02 11.26 -8.01
CA GLY A 167 -4.11 10.86 -9.09
C GLY A 167 -2.72 11.43 -8.83
N PRO A 168 -1.72 11.14 -9.65
CA PRO A 168 -1.71 10.35 -10.88
C PRO A 168 -1.70 8.84 -10.63
N GLN A 169 -1.62 8.06 -11.71
CA GLN A 169 -1.41 6.61 -11.68
C GLN A 169 -2.51 5.82 -10.96
N ASN A 170 -3.76 6.26 -11.08
CA ASN A 170 -4.91 5.63 -10.46
C ASN A 170 -5.64 4.61 -11.36
N VAL A 171 -4.96 3.95 -12.30
CA VAL A 171 -5.57 2.93 -13.19
C VAL A 171 -6.12 1.76 -12.38
N GLY A 172 -5.36 1.26 -11.40
CA GLY A 172 -5.78 0.23 -10.46
C GLY A 172 -6.67 0.76 -9.33
N GLY A 173 -6.73 2.09 -9.18
CA GLY A 173 -7.50 2.74 -8.13
C GLY A 173 -6.65 3.43 -7.06
N ILE A 174 -7.21 3.51 -5.86
CA ILE A 174 -6.62 4.22 -4.72
C ILE A 174 -6.51 3.27 -3.55
N ILE A 175 -5.38 3.27 -2.87
CA ILE A 175 -5.17 2.57 -1.61
C ILE A 175 -4.80 3.63 -0.57
N ASN A 176 -5.65 3.82 0.43
CA ASN A 176 -5.40 4.76 1.51
C ASN A 176 -5.23 4.02 2.84
N PHE A 177 -4.05 4.10 3.41
CA PHE A 177 -3.76 3.66 4.75
C PHE A 177 -4.21 4.73 5.73
N VAL A 178 -5.20 4.42 6.55
CA VAL A 178 -5.78 5.34 7.54
C VAL A 178 -5.17 5.05 8.89
N THR A 179 -4.47 6.01 9.46
CA THR A 179 -3.85 5.85 10.77
C THR A 179 -4.83 6.13 11.89
N ARG A 180 -4.57 5.59 13.09
CA ARG A 180 -5.46 5.72 14.26
C ARG A 180 -5.77 7.19 14.53
N ALA A 181 -7.05 7.47 14.77
CA ALA A 181 -7.54 8.81 15.04
C ALA A 181 -7.20 9.27 16.47
N ILE A 182 -7.14 10.59 16.70
CA ILE A 182 -7.04 11.16 18.03
C ILE A 182 -8.34 10.86 18.79
N PRO A 183 -8.30 10.19 19.95
CA PRO A 183 -9.50 9.84 20.70
C PRO A 183 -10.18 11.07 21.31
N LYS A 184 -11.51 11.00 21.48
CA LYS A 184 -12.27 12.06 22.18
C LYS A 184 -11.98 12.11 23.67
N THR A 185 -11.70 10.97 24.29
CA THR A 185 -11.27 10.81 25.68
C THR A 185 -9.89 10.19 25.69
N PHE A 186 -9.16 10.31 26.81
CA PHE A 186 -7.86 9.65 26.93
C PHE A 186 -7.98 8.15 26.68
N ALA A 187 -7.08 7.64 25.84
CA ALA A 187 -6.95 6.22 25.55
C ALA A 187 -5.47 5.91 25.28
N ALA A 188 -5.03 4.78 25.81
CA ALA A 188 -3.70 4.26 25.53
C ALA A 188 -3.77 2.74 25.29
N GLU A 189 -2.87 2.24 24.46
CA GLU A 189 -2.76 0.82 24.14
C GLU A 189 -1.31 0.46 23.83
N ALA A 190 -0.81 -0.60 24.42
CA ALA A 190 0.48 -1.19 24.07
C ALA A 190 0.26 -2.62 23.55
N SER A 191 0.97 -2.99 22.50
CA SER A 191 0.90 -4.32 21.91
C SER A 191 2.30 -4.84 21.58
N VAL A 192 2.48 -6.15 21.70
CA VAL A 192 3.67 -6.85 21.22
C VAL A 192 3.25 -8.15 20.56
N GLY A 193 3.72 -8.35 19.33
CA GLY A 193 3.60 -9.60 18.59
C GLY A 193 4.97 -10.23 18.39
N THR A 194 5.04 -11.56 18.34
CA THR A 194 6.26 -12.28 17.96
C THR A 194 5.90 -13.44 17.04
N GLU A 195 6.57 -13.53 15.91
CA GLU A 195 6.52 -14.66 14.97
C GLU A 195 7.76 -15.52 15.14
N ILE A 196 7.58 -16.85 15.15
CA ILE A 196 8.65 -17.85 15.27
C ILE A 196 8.54 -18.78 14.08
N TYR A 197 9.57 -18.85 13.28
CA TYR A 197 9.60 -19.62 12.05
C TYR A 197 10.05 -21.07 12.31
N SER A 198 9.45 -22.05 11.62
CA SER A 198 9.82 -23.48 11.74
C SER A 198 11.21 -23.79 11.19
N HIS A 199 11.78 -22.90 10.38
CA HIS A 199 13.13 -23.01 9.84
C HIS A 199 13.99 -21.86 10.37
N GLY A 200 15.28 -22.15 10.62
CA GLY A 200 16.27 -21.18 11.09
C GLY A 200 16.18 -20.86 12.59
N GLY A 201 15.09 -21.20 13.28
CA GLY A 201 14.87 -20.84 14.69
C GLY A 201 14.79 -19.33 14.95
N ASN A 202 14.61 -18.55 13.89
CA ASN A 202 14.58 -17.10 13.93
C ASN A 202 13.20 -16.59 14.37
N ALA A 203 13.18 -15.37 14.89
CA ALA A 203 11.97 -14.73 15.35
C ALA A 203 11.94 -13.25 14.92
N LYS A 204 10.73 -12.76 14.71
CA LYS A 204 10.46 -11.35 14.39
C LYS A 204 9.45 -10.81 15.40
N THR A 205 9.74 -9.65 15.99
CA THR A 205 8.91 -8.99 17.00
C THR A 205 8.35 -7.69 16.46
N THR A 206 7.07 -7.43 16.76
CA THR A 206 6.33 -6.24 16.32
C THR A 206 5.72 -5.52 17.52
N PRO A 207 6.48 -4.62 18.20
CA PRO A 207 5.93 -3.75 19.24
C PRO A 207 5.10 -2.62 18.64
N SER A 208 4.05 -2.17 19.37
CA SER A 208 3.32 -0.95 19.06
C SER A 208 2.83 -0.25 20.31
N LEU A 209 2.69 1.08 20.22
CA LEU A 209 2.18 1.95 21.27
C LEU A 209 1.25 2.99 20.64
N PHE A 210 0.11 3.19 21.28
CA PHE A 210 -0.81 4.28 20.98
C PHE A 210 -1.18 5.00 22.27
N VAL A 211 -1.07 6.33 22.27
CA VAL A 211 -1.54 7.17 23.38
C VAL A 211 -2.14 8.43 22.80
N GLY A 212 -3.33 8.81 23.27
CA GLY A 212 -3.94 10.04 22.79
C GLY A 212 -5.15 10.46 23.61
N GLY A 213 -5.64 11.66 23.31
CA GLY A 213 -6.85 12.22 23.92
C GLY A 213 -7.13 13.63 23.45
N THR A 214 -8.34 14.10 23.71
CA THR A 214 -8.80 15.45 23.42
C THR A 214 -9.30 16.08 24.73
N ASN A 215 -8.84 17.28 25.03
CA ASN A 215 -9.25 18.02 26.22
C ASN A 215 -10.56 18.80 25.97
N GLU A 216 -11.10 19.41 27.04
CA GLU A 216 -12.33 20.18 26.98
C GLU A 216 -12.26 21.41 26.07
N SER A 217 -11.06 21.99 25.87
CA SER A 217 -10.86 23.13 24.97
C SER A 217 -10.86 22.73 23.48
N GLY A 218 -10.98 21.42 23.15
CA GLY A 218 -10.96 20.92 21.80
C GLY A 218 -9.55 20.67 21.22
N LEU A 219 -8.50 20.77 22.06
CA LEU A 219 -7.14 20.38 21.66
C LEU A 219 -6.98 18.87 21.84
N GLY A 220 -6.73 18.17 20.74
CA GLY A 220 -6.45 16.75 20.68
C GLY A 220 -4.99 16.50 20.35
N LEU A 221 -4.39 15.48 20.97
CA LEU A 221 -3.03 15.00 20.69
C LEU A 221 -3.02 13.47 20.66
N ALA A 222 -2.18 12.89 19.79
CA ALA A 222 -1.89 11.46 19.80
C ALA A 222 -0.43 11.18 19.40
N LEU A 223 0.15 10.14 20.01
CA LEU A 223 1.43 9.55 19.67
C LEU A 223 1.18 8.09 19.26
N LEU A 224 1.71 7.71 18.12
CA LEU A 224 1.70 6.36 17.60
C LEU A 224 3.14 5.89 17.38
N TYR A 225 3.41 4.66 17.74
CA TYR A 225 4.68 3.96 17.44
C TYR A 225 4.37 2.55 16.99
N SER A 226 5.08 2.08 15.98
CA SER A 226 5.06 0.68 15.55
C SER A 226 6.44 0.29 15.05
N GLY A 227 6.95 -0.85 15.51
CA GLY A 227 8.23 -1.40 15.09
C GLY A 227 8.11 -2.78 14.48
N THR A 228 9.16 -3.22 13.79
CA THR A 228 9.34 -4.61 13.32
C THR A 228 10.83 -4.94 13.39
N HIS A 229 11.21 -5.89 14.25
CA HIS A 229 12.61 -6.20 14.50
C HIS A 229 12.85 -7.70 14.55
N GLY A 230 13.89 -8.18 13.89
CA GLY A 230 14.33 -9.57 13.95
C GLY A 230 14.72 -10.15 12.60
N ASP A 231 15.06 -11.43 12.64
CA ASP A 231 15.47 -12.18 11.46
C ASP A 231 14.27 -12.88 10.81
N GLY A 232 14.28 -12.97 9.48
CA GLY A 232 13.29 -13.72 8.72
C GLY A 232 13.54 -15.22 8.74
N TRP A 233 12.90 -15.95 7.84
CA TRP A 233 12.93 -17.42 7.79
C TRP A 233 14.08 -18.02 6.98
N ARG A 234 14.92 -17.19 6.34
CA ARG A 234 16.08 -17.65 5.56
C ARG A 234 17.35 -17.59 6.41
N ALA A 235 18.24 -18.54 6.18
CA ALA A 235 19.52 -18.61 6.90
C ALA A 235 20.48 -17.52 6.39
N GLY A 236 20.78 -16.55 7.25
CA GLY A 236 21.69 -15.44 6.96
C GLY A 236 21.07 -14.36 6.05
N ASN A 237 21.52 -13.14 6.24
CA ASN A 237 21.15 -11.94 5.47
C ASN A 237 19.64 -11.74 5.26
N ASP A 238 18.82 -12.01 6.28
CA ASP A 238 17.35 -11.93 6.25
C ASP A 238 16.78 -11.13 7.45
N LYS A 239 17.48 -10.10 7.89
CA LYS A 239 17.08 -9.25 9.01
C LYS A 239 16.23 -8.08 8.55
N THR A 240 15.25 -7.71 9.37
CA THR A 240 14.42 -6.51 9.21
C THR A 240 14.47 -5.70 10.49
N ASP A 241 14.70 -4.38 10.38
CA ASP A 241 14.56 -3.40 11.46
C ASP A 241 13.74 -2.22 10.92
N ILE A 242 12.60 -1.92 11.56
CA ILE A 242 11.67 -0.84 11.20
C ILE A 242 11.26 -0.12 12.48
N ASP A 243 11.31 1.20 12.44
CA ASP A 243 10.72 2.10 13.42
C ASP A 243 9.85 3.14 12.71
N ASP A 244 8.61 3.31 13.18
CA ASP A 244 7.60 4.17 12.61
C ASP A 244 6.91 4.95 13.71
N ILE A 245 7.11 6.26 13.74
CA ILE A 245 6.60 7.18 14.76
C ILE A 245 5.73 8.23 14.09
N LEU A 246 4.53 8.42 14.62
CA LEU A 246 3.58 9.41 14.15
C LEU A 246 3.04 10.24 15.33
N VAL A 247 3.14 11.57 15.24
CA VAL A 247 2.55 12.51 16.18
C VAL A 247 1.43 13.27 15.47
N LYS A 248 0.24 13.24 16.05
CA LYS A 248 -0.94 13.93 15.52
C LYS A 248 -1.41 15.00 16.51
N GLY A 249 -1.78 16.15 15.99
CA GLY A 249 -2.43 17.24 16.72
C GLY A 249 -3.67 17.69 15.98
N ALA A 250 -4.74 18.00 16.71
CA ALA A 250 -5.95 18.60 16.15
C ALA A 250 -6.50 19.67 17.10
N TYR A 251 -7.07 20.71 16.53
CA TYR A 251 -7.73 21.75 17.32
C TYR A 251 -9.02 22.21 16.66
N ARG A 252 -10.08 22.18 17.42
CA ARG A 252 -11.39 22.70 17.00
C ARG A 252 -11.44 24.20 17.26
N ILE A 253 -11.34 25.01 16.22
CA ILE A 253 -11.37 26.46 16.27
C ILE A 253 -12.81 26.94 16.55
N SER A 254 -13.79 26.34 15.88
CA SER A 254 -15.22 26.63 16.03
C SER A 254 -16.06 25.37 15.84
N ALA A 255 -17.38 25.50 15.85
CA ALA A 255 -18.28 24.38 15.50
C ALA A 255 -18.13 23.93 14.04
N GLN A 256 -17.59 24.78 13.17
CA GLN A 256 -17.46 24.58 11.73
C GLN A 256 -16.02 24.43 11.26
N ASP A 257 -15.06 24.90 12.08
CA ASP A 257 -13.66 25.00 11.67
C ASP A 257 -12.77 24.13 12.54
N ASP A 258 -11.96 23.31 11.91
CA ASP A 258 -10.91 22.53 12.57
C ASP A 258 -9.60 22.57 11.78
N ILE A 259 -8.53 22.38 12.52
CA ILE A 259 -7.19 22.17 11.98
C ILE A 259 -6.61 20.86 12.50
N ALA A 260 -5.84 20.20 11.66
CA ALA A 260 -5.07 19.02 12.04
C ALA A 260 -3.64 19.14 11.51
N VAL A 261 -2.70 18.64 12.29
CA VAL A 261 -1.28 18.54 11.92
C VAL A 261 -0.80 17.13 12.18
N SER A 262 0.12 16.66 11.35
CA SER A 262 0.76 15.37 11.52
C SER A 262 2.26 15.51 11.25
N LEU A 263 3.06 14.88 12.11
CA LEU A 263 4.50 14.73 11.94
C LEU A 263 4.80 13.24 11.96
N HIS A 264 5.42 12.74 10.91
CA HIS A 264 5.71 11.34 10.72
C HIS A 264 7.20 11.12 10.47
N HIS A 265 7.77 10.11 11.11
CA HIS A 265 9.13 9.65 10.86
C HIS A 265 9.16 8.13 10.79
N PHE A 266 9.63 7.62 9.67
CA PHE A 266 9.82 6.21 9.39
C PHE A 266 11.30 5.96 9.05
N GLU A 267 11.89 4.96 9.68
CA GLU A 267 13.19 4.41 9.30
C GLU A 267 13.08 2.90 9.18
N GLY A 268 13.62 2.32 8.11
CA GLY A 268 13.55 0.90 7.87
C GLY A 268 14.77 0.37 7.15
N SER A 269 15.27 -0.76 7.61
CA SER A 269 16.32 -1.52 6.95
C SER A 269 15.93 -2.98 6.78
N GLY A 270 16.32 -3.57 5.63
CA GLY A 270 16.07 -4.95 5.31
C GLY A 270 17.28 -5.60 4.65
N ARG A 271 17.67 -6.76 5.14
CA ARG A 271 18.65 -7.63 4.50
C ARG A 271 17.96 -8.53 3.48
N MET A 272 18.65 -8.88 2.41
CA MET A 272 18.08 -9.61 1.28
C MET A 272 18.90 -10.87 0.98
N PRO A 273 18.36 -12.06 1.31
CA PRO A 273 19.12 -13.33 1.18
C PRO A 273 19.34 -13.79 -0.26
N GLY A 274 18.73 -13.13 -1.25
CA GLY A 274 18.88 -13.41 -2.68
C GLY A 274 17.98 -14.53 -3.21
N GLY A 275 17.76 -14.54 -4.52
CA GLY A 275 17.06 -15.60 -5.24
C GLY A 275 17.92 -16.84 -5.41
N LEU A 276 17.26 -18.00 -5.50
CA LEU A 276 17.90 -19.30 -5.66
C LEU A 276 17.76 -19.83 -7.08
N THR A 277 18.78 -20.51 -7.59
CA THR A 277 18.66 -21.38 -8.76
C THR A 277 17.79 -22.61 -8.40
N ALA A 278 17.38 -23.38 -9.41
CA ALA A 278 16.65 -24.62 -9.18
C ALA A 278 17.44 -25.61 -8.32
N ALA A 279 18.74 -25.78 -8.57
CA ALA A 279 19.61 -26.68 -7.80
C ALA A 279 19.77 -26.22 -6.35
N GLN A 280 19.99 -24.93 -6.12
CA GLN A 280 20.07 -24.37 -4.77
C GLN A 280 18.76 -24.51 -3.99
N TYR A 281 17.62 -24.26 -4.65
CA TYR A 281 16.31 -24.42 -4.05
C TYR A 281 16.00 -25.88 -3.68
N ALA A 282 16.43 -26.81 -4.52
CA ALA A 282 16.27 -28.25 -4.25
C ALA A 282 17.17 -28.74 -3.10
N ALA A 283 18.39 -28.20 -2.98
CA ALA A 283 19.33 -28.55 -1.93
C ALA A 283 18.88 -27.99 -0.55
N ASP A 284 18.60 -26.69 -0.49
CA ASP A 284 18.07 -26.02 0.68
C ASP A 284 17.32 -24.75 0.27
N PRO A 285 15.98 -24.73 0.33
CA PRO A 285 15.19 -23.55 -0.05
C PRO A 285 15.36 -22.36 0.91
N PHE A 286 15.91 -22.58 2.11
CA PHE A 286 16.07 -21.55 3.12
C PHE A 286 17.49 -20.96 3.18
N GLN A 287 18.40 -21.39 2.35
CA GLN A 287 19.77 -20.84 2.28
C GLN A 287 19.81 -19.40 1.75
N SER A 288 20.82 -18.64 2.15
CA SER A 288 21.17 -17.34 1.56
C SER A 288 22.25 -17.48 0.50
N THR A 289 22.13 -16.74 -0.58
CA THR A 289 23.14 -16.65 -1.67
C THR A 289 23.77 -15.27 -1.77
N ARG A 290 23.30 -14.32 -0.96
CA ARG A 290 23.75 -12.92 -0.91
C ARG A 290 24.15 -12.55 0.51
N SER A 291 25.35 -12.00 0.65
CA SER A 291 25.90 -11.61 1.95
C SER A 291 25.76 -10.12 2.24
N TYR A 292 25.68 -9.31 1.19
CA TYR A 292 25.72 -7.84 1.29
C TYR A 292 24.46 -7.16 0.77
N ASP A 293 23.56 -7.89 0.09
CA ASP A 293 22.33 -7.30 -0.41
C ASP A 293 21.52 -6.72 0.74
N SER A 294 21.27 -5.43 0.67
CA SER A 294 20.51 -4.69 1.67
C SER A 294 19.73 -3.55 1.06
N PHE A 295 18.72 -3.14 1.80
CA PHE A 295 17.88 -2.01 1.48
C PHE A 295 17.64 -1.18 2.74
N ASP A 296 17.92 0.11 2.67
CA ASP A 296 17.73 1.05 3.75
C ASP A 296 16.89 2.22 3.26
N GLY A 297 15.96 2.69 4.08
CA GLY A 297 15.13 3.82 3.75
C GLY A 297 14.68 4.60 4.97
N ARG A 298 14.50 5.89 4.80
CA ARG A 298 13.87 6.75 5.79
C ARG A 298 12.92 7.71 5.10
N ARG A 299 11.91 8.13 5.83
CA ARG A 299 10.99 9.18 5.43
C ARG A 299 10.65 10.05 6.63
N THR A 300 10.67 11.34 6.41
CA THR A 300 10.14 12.32 7.37
C THR A 300 9.15 13.18 6.62
N ASP A 301 7.95 13.29 7.14
CA ASP A 301 6.94 14.13 6.54
C ASP A 301 6.12 14.90 7.57
N ALA A 302 5.58 16.01 7.10
CA ALA A 302 4.67 16.86 7.86
C ALA A 302 3.46 17.15 6.98
N SER A 303 2.26 17.13 7.57
CA SER A 303 1.04 17.56 6.92
C SER A 303 0.26 18.54 7.80
N PHE A 304 -0.47 19.41 7.13
CA PHE A 304 -1.41 20.35 7.72
C PHE A 304 -2.72 20.26 6.97
N LYS A 305 -3.82 20.16 7.69
CA LYS A 305 -5.17 20.16 7.14
C LYS A 305 -6.01 21.20 7.85
N TYR A 306 -6.64 22.07 7.09
CA TYR A 306 -7.73 22.94 7.55
C TYR A 306 -9.01 22.47 6.92
N ASN A 307 -10.08 22.42 7.70
CA ASN A 307 -11.38 22.01 7.26
C ASN A 307 -12.45 22.97 7.80
N HIS A 308 -13.32 23.46 6.90
CA HIS A 308 -14.50 24.25 7.22
C HIS A 308 -15.74 23.53 6.71
N LYS A 309 -16.73 23.26 7.59
CA LYS A 309 -17.95 22.57 7.22
C LYS A 309 -19.16 23.23 7.89
N ASP A 310 -20.08 23.79 7.09
CA ASP A 310 -21.27 24.49 7.57
C ASP A 310 -22.61 23.79 7.24
N GLY A 311 -22.58 22.51 6.87
CA GLY A 311 -23.73 21.71 6.46
C GLY A 311 -23.99 21.75 4.95
N ARG A 312 -23.85 22.88 4.27
CA ARG A 312 -23.98 23.02 2.81
C ARG A 312 -22.66 23.15 2.08
N ASN A 313 -21.66 23.66 2.76
CA ASN A 313 -20.34 23.89 2.21
C ASN A 313 -19.30 23.05 2.97
N ASN A 314 -18.34 22.53 2.24
CA ASN A 314 -17.13 21.96 2.79
C ASN A 314 -15.92 22.55 2.05
N PHE A 315 -15.05 23.22 2.76
CA PHE A 315 -13.77 23.71 2.24
C PHE A 315 -12.64 23.04 3.00
N GLU A 316 -11.74 22.39 2.29
CA GLU A 316 -10.59 21.70 2.83
C GLU A 316 -9.33 22.22 2.17
N VAL A 317 -8.26 22.40 2.91
CA VAL A 317 -6.92 22.61 2.39
C VAL A 317 -5.99 21.61 3.05
N LEU A 318 -5.41 20.70 2.24
CA LEU A 318 -4.34 19.82 2.66
C LEU A 318 -3.01 20.34 2.12
N GLY A 319 -2.06 20.59 3.01
CA GLY A 319 -0.67 20.88 2.66
C GLY A 319 0.25 19.81 3.23
N TYR A 320 1.31 19.43 2.50
CA TYR A 320 2.28 18.45 2.99
C TYR A 320 3.68 18.70 2.41
N TYR A 321 4.68 18.32 3.19
CA TYR A 321 6.08 18.26 2.80
C TYR A 321 6.66 16.91 3.17
N VAL A 322 7.45 16.33 2.25
CA VAL A 322 8.04 14.99 2.39
C VAL A 322 9.50 15.04 2.01
N ASP A 323 10.34 14.50 2.89
CA ASP A 323 11.74 14.19 2.69
C ASP A 323 11.94 12.68 2.80
N SER A 324 12.58 12.06 1.82
CA SER A 324 12.82 10.63 1.81
C SER A 324 14.21 10.31 1.29
N PHE A 325 14.81 9.30 1.89
CA PHE A 325 16.07 8.70 1.47
C PHE A 325 15.88 7.22 1.21
N ARG A 326 16.60 6.70 0.24
CA ARG A 326 16.70 5.30 -0.09
C ARG A 326 18.14 4.93 -0.38
N GLY A 327 18.66 3.90 0.28
CA GLY A 327 19.93 3.26 0.01
C GLY A 327 19.74 1.80 -0.37
N SER A 328 20.68 1.26 -1.12
CA SER A 328 20.76 -0.19 -1.39
C SER A 328 22.16 -0.59 -1.69
N TYR A 329 22.54 -1.78 -1.25
CA TYR A 329 23.72 -2.52 -1.72
C TYR A 329 23.21 -3.78 -2.42
N ILE A 330 23.68 -4.03 -3.65
CA ILE A 330 23.26 -5.17 -4.46
C ILE A 330 24.48 -5.84 -5.06
N GLU A 331 24.65 -7.12 -4.81
CA GLU A 331 25.64 -7.97 -5.46
C GLU A 331 25.19 -8.34 -6.87
N GLN A 332 26.00 -8.01 -7.87
CA GLN A 332 25.72 -8.30 -9.27
C GLN A 332 26.68 -9.37 -9.77
N ASP A 333 26.14 -10.50 -10.24
CA ASP A 333 26.90 -11.59 -10.82
C ASP A 333 27.35 -11.26 -12.25
N ASN A 334 28.59 -11.67 -12.58
CA ASN A 334 29.13 -11.67 -13.92
C ASN A 334 30.02 -12.91 -14.09
N ALA A 335 29.50 -13.96 -14.67
CA ALA A 335 30.10 -15.28 -14.72
C ALA A 335 30.55 -15.77 -13.33
N ASN A 336 31.84 -15.95 -13.08
CA ASN A 336 32.41 -16.39 -11.81
C ASN A 336 32.82 -15.23 -10.88
N GLN A 337 32.49 -14.00 -11.24
CA GLN A 337 32.81 -12.80 -10.47
C GLN A 337 31.56 -12.10 -10.01
N ARG A 338 31.71 -11.27 -8.97
CA ARG A 338 30.70 -10.34 -8.47
C ARG A 338 31.24 -8.93 -8.40
N ARG A 339 30.36 -7.97 -8.42
CA ARG A 339 30.62 -6.61 -7.95
C ARG A 339 29.50 -6.17 -7.03
N LEU A 340 29.82 -5.27 -6.12
CA LEU A 340 28.83 -4.61 -5.29
C LEU A 340 28.45 -3.29 -5.96
N THR A 341 27.15 -3.02 -6.04
CA THR A 341 26.60 -1.72 -6.47
C THR A 341 25.87 -1.08 -5.32
N ALA A 342 25.92 0.25 -5.25
CA ALA A 342 25.14 1.03 -4.32
C ALA A 342 24.42 2.16 -5.06
N ALA A 343 23.23 2.52 -4.59
CA ALA A 343 22.42 3.56 -5.21
C ALA A 343 21.70 4.41 -4.14
N PRO A 344 22.45 5.28 -3.42
CA PRO A 344 21.82 6.25 -2.53
C PRO A 344 21.02 7.27 -3.34
N ARG A 345 19.78 7.52 -2.91
CA ARG A 345 18.82 8.42 -3.55
C ARG A 345 18.12 9.27 -2.50
N SER A 346 17.98 10.54 -2.78
CA SER A 346 17.21 11.49 -1.96
C SER A 346 16.05 12.02 -2.79
N TYR A 347 14.91 12.18 -2.13
CA TYR A 347 13.67 12.67 -2.74
C TYR A 347 13.03 13.69 -1.82
N HIS A 348 12.55 14.79 -2.40
CA HIS A 348 11.79 15.81 -1.69
C HIS A 348 10.57 16.16 -2.52
N TYR A 349 9.42 16.29 -1.88
CA TYR A 349 8.27 16.88 -2.54
C TYR A 349 7.39 17.63 -1.55
N PHE A 350 6.66 18.60 -2.06
CA PHE A 350 5.59 19.24 -1.35
C PHE A 350 4.35 19.37 -2.24
N GLY A 351 3.19 19.36 -1.62
CA GLY A 351 1.92 19.55 -2.28
C GLY A 351 0.99 20.45 -1.48
N ILE A 352 0.10 21.11 -2.20
CA ILE A 352 -1.02 21.84 -1.63
C ILE A 352 -2.28 21.52 -2.42
N GLU A 353 -3.36 21.17 -1.70
CA GLU A 353 -4.59 20.65 -2.28
C GLU A 353 -5.82 21.33 -1.67
N PRO A 354 -6.21 22.54 -2.12
CA PRO A 354 -7.50 23.12 -1.78
C PRO A 354 -8.64 22.37 -2.50
N ARG A 355 -9.72 22.11 -1.76
CA ARG A 355 -10.94 21.46 -2.23
C ARG A 355 -12.15 22.20 -1.70
N TYR A 356 -13.20 22.31 -2.50
CA TYR A 356 -14.44 22.91 -2.11
C TYR A 356 -15.61 22.10 -2.66
N SER A 357 -16.58 21.80 -1.79
CA SER A 357 -17.82 21.13 -2.16
C SER A 357 -19.01 21.93 -1.66
N ARG A 358 -20.08 21.99 -2.45
CA ARG A 358 -21.30 22.69 -2.11
C ARG A 358 -22.54 21.90 -2.50
N LEU A 359 -23.49 21.82 -1.56
CA LEU A 359 -24.83 21.27 -1.80
C LEU A 359 -25.76 22.29 -2.41
N PHE A 360 -26.48 21.84 -3.42
CA PHE A 360 -27.60 22.53 -4.06
C PHE A 360 -28.83 21.63 -4.00
N GLU A 361 -29.97 22.19 -3.63
CA GLU A 361 -31.25 21.49 -3.58
C GLU A 361 -32.23 22.18 -4.53
N THR A 362 -32.79 21.44 -5.49
CA THR A 362 -33.76 21.93 -6.46
C THR A 362 -34.88 20.92 -6.58
N GLY A 363 -35.97 21.15 -5.84
CA GLY A 363 -37.07 20.20 -5.75
C GLY A 363 -36.64 18.89 -5.10
N SER A 364 -36.75 17.78 -5.84
CA SER A 364 -36.32 16.43 -5.39
C SER A 364 -34.87 16.08 -5.79
N VAL A 365 -34.14 17.00 -6.40
CA VAL A 365 -32.77 16.80 -6.85
C VAL A 365 -31.81 17.45 -5.85
N VAL A 366 -30.88 16.67 -5.35
CA VAL A 366 -29.75 17.14 -4.53
C VAL A 366 -28.46 16.99 -5.32
N GLN A 367 -27.70 18.06 -5.40
CA GLN A 367 -26.42 18.08 -6.11
C GLN A 367 -25.30 18.48 -5.14
N GLU A 368 -24.20 17.75 -5.14
CA GLU A 368 -22.96 18.15 -4.49
C GLU A 368 -21.89 18.40 -5.55
N VAL A 369 -21.72 19.68 -5.92
CA VAL A 369 -20.65 20.07 -6.82
C VAL A 369 -19.36 20.22 -6.05
N SER A 370 -18.32 19.51 -6.49
CA SER A 370 -17.00 19.53 -5.88
C SER A 370 -15.97 19.99 -6.90
N VAL A 371 -15.12 20.91 -6.49
CA VAL A 371 -13.97 21.39 -7.26
C VAL A 371 -12.71 21.28 -6.44
N GLY A 372 -11.60 21.01 -7.08
CA GLY A 372 -10.33 20.98 -6.39
C GLY A 372 -9.15 21.24 -7.31
N TYR A 373 -8.07 21.61 -6.67
CA TYR A 373 -6.80 21.88 -7.31
C TYR A 373 -5.69 21.20 -6.53
N ARG A 374 -4.68 20.69 -7.22
CA ARG A 374 -3.45 20.23 -6.60
C ARG A 374 -2.25 20.85 -7.32
N TYR A 375 -1.38 21.46 -6.55
CA TYR A 375 -0.02 21.75 -6.94
C TYR A 375 0.91 20.75 -6.26
N LEU A 376 1.80 20.14 -7.04
CA LEU A 376 2.84 19.26 -6.50
C LEU A 376 4.15 19.52 -7.20
N LYS A 377 5.22 19.66 -6.42
CA LYS A 377 6.59 19.78 -6.92
C LYS A 377 7.47 18.75 -6.24
N GLU A 378 8.15 17.95 -7.03
CA GLU A 378 9.06 16.91 -6.57
C GLU A 378 10.45 17.07 -7.17
N SER A 379 11.46 16.57 -6.45
CA SER A 379 12.85 16.51 -6.90
C SER A 379 13.50 15.23 -6.40
N SER A 380 14.47 14.73 -7.17
CA SER A 380 15.27 13.56 -6.83
C SER A 380 16.75 13.78 -7.15
N SER A 381 17.61 13.16 -6.37
CA SER A 381 19.04 13.08 -6.62
C SER A 381 19.53 11.66 -6.36
N GLU A 382 20.28 11.11 -7.29
CA GLU A 382 20.83 9.76 -7.19
C GLU A 382 22.32 9.76 -7.56
N VAL A 383 23.10 8.96 -6.83
CA VAL A 383 24.47 8.61 -7.18
C VAL A 383 24.55 7.09 -7.29
N ALA A 384 24.82 6.56 -8.48
CA ALA A 384 25.03 5.14 -8.67
C ALA A 384 26.55 4.83 -8.57
N LEU A 385 26.88 3.90 -7.66
CA LEU A 385 28.26 3.53 -7.33
C LEU A 385 28.47 2.03 -7.57
N ARG A 386 29.70 1.63 -7.81
CA ARG A 386 30.10 0.23 -7.97
C ARG A 386 31.52 -0.03 -7.53
N THR A 387 31.80 -1.26 -7.08
CA THR A 387 33.16 -1.77 -6.89
C THR A 387 33.74 -2.31 -8.20
N ALA A 388 35.03 -2.59 -8.22
CA ALA A 388 35.60 -3.53 -9.18
C ALA A 388 34.97 -4.93 -9.02
N TYR A 389 35.09 -5.78 -10.03
CA TYR A 389 34.70 -7.19 -9.92
C TYR A 389 35.65 -7.94 -8.98
N TYR A 390 35.10 -8.84 -8.17
CA TYR A 390 35.82 -9.70 -7.24
C TYR A 390 35.38 -11.16 -7.39
N ASN A 391 36.21 -12.08 -6.96
CA ASN A 391 35.83 -13.50 -6.86
C ASN A 391 35.12 -13.74 -5.50
N PRO A 392 33.82 -14.09 -5.47
CA PRO A 392 33.09 -14.27 -4.23
C PRO A 392 33.59 -15.45 -3.36
N ALA A 393 34.30 -16.42 -3.97
CA ALA A 393 34.86 -17.56 -3.23
C ALA A 393 36.14 -17.21 -2.44
N THR A 394 36.83 -16.14 -2.82
CA THR A 394 38.12 -15.77 -2.20
C THR A 394 38.09 -14.41 -1.50
N MET A 395 37.07 -13.58 -1.79
CA MET A 395 36.90 -12.26 -1.18
C MET A 395 36.22 -12.38 0.20
N ALA A 396 36.96 -12.20 1.26
CA ALA A 396 36.44 -12.28 2.62
C ALA A 396 35.49 -11.12 2.98
N ASN A 397 35.72 -9.92 2.43
CA ASN A 397 34.89 -8.75 2.71
C ASN A 397 34.83 -7.80 1.50
N ALA A 398 33.78 -7.90 0.70
CA ALA A 398 33.57 -7.04 -0.46
C ALA A 398 33.23 -5.58 -0.09
N MET A 399 32.74 -5.32 1.11
CA MET A 399 32.48 -3.97 1.60
C MET A 399 33.76 -3.16 1.85
N ALA A 400 34.92 -3.82 1.93
CA ALA A 400 36.21 -3.14 2.05
C ALA A 400 36.76 -2.67 0.70
N LEU A 401 36.17 -3.07 -0.44
CA LEU A 401 36.59 -2.61 -1.75
C LEU A 401 36.22 -1.14 -1.97
N PRO A 402 37.09 -0.38 -2.66
CA PRO A 402 36.73 0.97 -3.10
C PRO A 402 35.45 0.95 -3.94
N ILE A 403 34.50 1.80 -3.58
CA ILE A 403 33.27 1.98 -4.33
C ILE A 403 33.31 3.33 -5.05
N THR A 404 33.13 3.31 -6.38
CA THR A 404 33.34 4.49 -7.25
C THR A 404 32.03 4.88 -7.92
N PRO A 405 31.67 6.18 -7.95
CA PRO A 405 30.56 6.68 -8.73
C PRO A 405 30.74 6.37 -10.23
N TYR A 406 29.70 5.91 -10.89
CA TYR A 406 29.69 5.71 -12.34
C TYR A 406 28.57 6.45 -13.06
N GLN A 407 27.56 6.90 -12.31
CA GLN A 407 26.46 7.70 -12.85
C GLN A 407 25.88 8.59 -11.75
N THR A 408 25.45 9.77 -12.13
CA THR A 408 24.61 10.64 -11.30
C THR A 408 23.35 11.00 -12.05
N SER A 409 22.22 11.16 -11.33
CA SER A 409 21.00 11.68 -11.94
C SER A 409 20.30 12.69 -11.03
N GLN A 410 19.62 13.65 -11.68
CA GLN A 410 18.79 14.65 -11.01
C GLN A 410 17.46 14.72 -11.74
N GLY A 411 16.39 14.30 -11.08
CA GLY A 411 15.04 14.33 -11.59
C GLY A 411 14.19 15.41 -10.91
N GLY A 412 13.16 15.85 -11.58
CA GLY A 412 12.18 16.77 -11.02
C GLY A 412 10.88 16.79 -11.80
N THR A 413 9.79 17.04 -11.10
CA THR A 413 8.46 17.20 -11.67
C THR A 413 7.75 18.39 -11.05
N THR A 414 7.05 19.15 -11.88
CA THR A 414 6.06 20.16 -11.44
C THR A 414 4.73 19.79 -12.07
N ALA A 415 3.73 19.56 -11.22
CA ALA A 415 2.42 19.12 -11.65
C ALA A 415 1.31 20.03 -11.13
N HIS A 416 0.35 20.33 -12.01
CA HIS A 416 -0.90 21.02 -11.72
C HIS A 416 -2.05 20.10 -12.10
N ALA A 417 -2.98 19.89 -11.20
CA ALA A 417 -4.17 19.11 -11.44
C ALA A 417 -5.40 19.87 -10.98
N PHE A 418 -6.42 19.92 -11.84
CA PHE A 418 -7.74 20.50 -11.55
C PHE A 418 -8.78 19.41 -11.71
N TYR A 419 -9.77 19.39 -10.85
CA TYR A 419 -10.92 18.52 -11.06
C TYR A 419 -12.22 19.23 -10.70
N ILE A 420 -13.28 18.74 -11.32
CA ILE A 420 -14.67 19.02 -10.97
C ILE A 420 -15.46 17.73 -11.08
N ASP A 421 -16.32 17.47 -10.11
CA ASP A 421 -17.37 16.45 -10.19
C ASP A 421 -18.66 17.00 -9.60
N ASP A 422 -19.79 16.43 -10.05
CA ASP A 422 -21.13 16.77 -9.55
C ASP A 422 -21.85 15.47 -9.19
N ARG A 423 -22.04 15.24 -7.89
CA ARG A 423 -22.86 14.14 -7.40
C ARG A 423 -24.32 14.56 -7.41
N ILE A 424 -25.11 13.98 -8.29
CA ILE A 424 -26.53 14.26 -8.50
C ILE A 424 -27.35 13.13 -7.93
N ASP A 425 -28.04 13.38 -6.81
CA ASP A 425 -28.98 12.45 -6.20
C ASP A 425 -30.42 12.80 -6.63
N ILE A 426 -31.09 11.85 -7.32
CA ILE A 426 -32.47 11.99 -7.79
C ILE A 426 -33.24 10.68 -7.61
N GLY A 427 -34.20 10.67 -6.66
CA GLY A 427 -34.88 9.46 -6.28
C GLY A 427 -33.90 8.37 -5.82
N ASN A 428 -33.91 7.22 -6.48
CA ASN A 428 -33.03 6.10 -6.17
C ASN A 428 -31.68 6.14 -6.91
N TRP A 429 -31.45 7.15 -7.74
CA TRP A 429 -30.25 7.29 -8.54
C TRP A 429 -29.28 8.28 -7.94
N THR A 430 -28.00 7.93 -7.96
CA THR A 430 -26.86 8.85 -7.81
C THR A 430 -26.05 8.80 -9.08
N ILE A 431 -25.88 9.93 -9.75
CA ILE A 431 -25.12 10.06 -11.00
C ILE A 431 -23.98 11.05 -10.74
N THR A 432 -22.76 10.66 -11.02
CA THR A 432 -21.58 11.49 -10.74
C THR A 432 -20.71 11.64 -12.01
N PRO A 433 -21.00 12.60 -12.89
CA PRO A 433 -20.06 13.02 -13.92
C PRO A 433 -18.90 13.78 -13.28
N GLY A 434 -17.71 13.59 -13.83
CA GLY A 434 -16.52 14.29 -13.35
C GLY A 434 -15.45 14.38 -14.41
N VAL A 435 -14.53 15.33 -14.24
CA VAL A 435 -13.37 15.49 -15.09
C VAL A 435 -12.18 15.99 -14.28
N ARG A 436 -11.01 15.46 -14.64
CA ARG A 436 -9.72 15.91 -14.14
C ARG A 436 -8.85 16.35 -15.31
N TYR A 437 -8.16 17.46 -15.15
CA TYR A 437 -7.12 17.92 -16.06
C TYR A 437 -5.79 17.95 -15.34
N GLU A 438 -4.76 17.34 -15.92
CA GLU A 438 -3.39 17.37 -15.41
C GLU A 438 -2.44 18.01 -16.42
N ARG A 439 -1.55 18.86 -15.92
CA ARG A 439 -0.39 19.38 -16.63
C ARG A 439 0.87 19.05 -15.84
N ILE A 440 1.79 18.33 -16.47
CA ILE A 440 2.96 17.73 -15.82
C ILE A 440 4.19 18.10 -16.65
N ASN A 441 5.17 18.71 -16.00
CA ASN A 441 6.49 18.98 -16.56
C ASN A 441 7.52 18.18 -15.77
N SER A 442 8.20 17.24 -16.41
CA SER A 442 9.20 16.37 -15.79
C SER A 442 10.52 16.44 -16.54
N PHE A 443 11.61 16.23 -15.83
CA PHE A 443 12.95 16.07 -16.40
C PHE A 443 13.76 15.03 -15.60
N ASN A 444 14.80 14.47 -16.24
CA ASN A 444 15.79 13.63 -15.57
C ASN A 444 17.18 13.82 -16.21
N ASN A 445 18.00 14.63 -15.61
CA ASN A 445 19.36 14.88 -16.08
C ASN A 445 20.28 13.75 -15.59
N VAL A 446 20.89 13.03 -16.54
CA VAL A 446 21.76 11.89 -16.25
C VAL A 446 23.17 12.19 -16.75
N SER A 447 24.18 12.00 -15.90
CA SER A 447 25.59 12.12 -16.23
C SER A 447 26.29 10.79 -15.98
N ASN A 448 26.89 10.20 -17.00
CA ASN A 448 27.75 9.04 -16.86
C ASN A 448 29.18 9.50 -16.55
N LEU A 449 29.82 8.79 -15.64
CA LEU A 449 31.16 9.12 -15.15
C LEU A 449 32.19 8.09 -15.63
N GLY A 450 33.42 8.55 -15.79
CA GLY A 450 34.56 7.72 -16.10
C GLY A 450 34.99 6.81 -14.95
N ALA A 451 36.04 6.01 -15.19
CA ALA A 451 36.56 5.10 -14.17
C ALA A 451 37.12 5.82 -12.92
N ASP A 452 37.46 7.08 -13.06
CA ASP A 452 37.94 7.95 -11.97
C ASP A 452 36.78 8.42 -11.04
N GLY A 453 35.53 8.14 -11.43
CA GLY A 453 34.33 8.54 -10.67
C GLY A 453 34.01 10.03 -10.68
N SER A 454 34.71 10.82 -11.51
CA SER A 454 34.55 12.28 -11.54
C SER A 454 34.43 12.87 -12.93
N THR A 455 35.17 12.33 -13.92
CA THR A 455 35.14 12.83 -15.30
C THR A 455 33.81 12.47 -15.97
N VAL A 456 33.05 13.49 -16.41
CA VAL A 456 31.80 13.28 -17.14
C VAL A 456 32.13 12.79 -18.56
N THR A 457 31.64 11.60 -18.90
CA THR A 457 31.86 10.96 -20.21
C THR A 457 30.70 11.16 -21.18
N SER A 458 29.48 11.25 -20.67
CA SER A 458 28.27 11.58 -21.43
C SER A 458 27.19 12.16 -20.57
N GLN A 459 26.27 12.91 -21.17
CA GLN A 459 25.12 13.49 -20.49
C GLN A 459 23.84 13.34 -21.32
N LEU A 460 22.71 13.17 -20.62
CA LEU A 460 21.37 13.17 -21.19
C LEU A 460 20.50 14.13 -20.38
N PHE A 461 19.64 14.89 -21.07
CA PHE A 461 18.75 15.88 -20.49
C PHE A 461 17.29 15.68 -20.95
N PRO A 462 16.71 14.50 -20.79
CA PRO A 462 15.34 14.23 -21.21
C PRO A 462 14.32 15.02 -20.42
N LYS A 463 13.28 15.47 -21.13
CA LYS A 463 12.16 16.22 -20.57
C LYS A 463 10.85 15.70 -21.15
N ALA A 464 9.77 15.80 -20.38
CA ALA A 464 8.41 15.55 -20.83
C ALA A 464 7.48 16.69 -20.39
N ASP A 465 6.57 17.10 -21.26
CA ASP A 465 5.40 17.95 -20.97
C ASP A 465 4.16 17.13 -21.33
N ALA A 466 3.42 16.70 -20.32
CA ALA A 466 2.20 15.93 -20.50
C ALA A 466 0.98 16.76 -20.09
N ARG A 467 -0.10 16.62 -20.87
CA ARG A 467 -1.38 17.27 -20.61
C ARG A 467 -2.46 16.24 -20.85
N GLU A 468 -3.22 15.92 -19.79
CA GLU A 468 -4.21 14.88 -19.86
C GLU A 468 -5.57 15.37 -19.39
N PHE A 469 -6.58 14.95 -20.13
CA PHE A 469 -7.99 15.17 -19.82
C PHE A 469 -8.62 13.82 -19.49
N LEU A 470 -9.12 13.68 -18.26
CA LEU A 470 -9.52 12.41 -17.67
C LEU A 470 -10.98 12.47 -17.23
N PRO A 471 -11.93 12.22 -18.16
CA PRO A 471 -13.34 12.16 -17.85
C PRO A 471 -13.70 10.90 -17.10
N THR A 472 -14.69 10.99 -16.20
CA THR A 472 -15.32 9.86 -15.51
C THR A 472 -16.83 10.05 -15.46
N LEU A 473 -17.55 8.94 -15.38
CA LEU A 473 -18.97 8.89 -15.11
C LEU A 473 -19.23 7.69 -14.19
N SER A 474 -19.85 7.94 -13.03
CA SER A 474 -20.31 6.90 -12.13
C SER A 474 -21.80 6.99 -11.92
N VAL A 475 -22.47 5.86 -11.81
CA VAL A 475 -23.90 5.74 -11.57
C VAL A 475 -24.14 4.69 -10.50
N LEU A 476 -24.92 5.04 -9.48
CA LEU A 476 -25.41 4.14 -8.46
C LEU A 476 -26.95 4.16 -8.48
N TYR A 477 -27.57 2.97 -8.44
CA TYR A 477 -28.99 2.79 -8.30
C TYR A 477 -29.32 1.99 -7.05
N ARG A 478 -30.05 2.61 -6.11
CA ARG A 478 -30.51 1.94 -4.86
C ARG A 478 -31.84 1.26 -5.13
N MET A 479 -31.82 -0.08 -5.24
CA MET A 479 -33.05 -0.86 -5.41
C MET A 479 -33.90 -0.81 -4.14
N ASN A 480 -33.26 -0.86 -2.98
CA ASN A 480 -33.83 -0.74 -1.64
C ASN A 480 -32.73 -0.39 -0.63
N ALA A 481 -33.03 -0.41 0.66
CA ALA A 481 -32.08 -0.07 1.73
C ALA A 481 -30.89 -1.06 1.81
N GLN A 482 -31.01 -2.27 1.31
CA GLN A 482 -29.98 -3.31 1.38
C GLN A 482 -29.25 -3.51 0.05
N TRP A 483 -29.85 -3.18 -1.09
CA TRP A 483 -29.34 -3.58 -2.39
C TRP A 483 -29.15 -2.41 -3.33
N SER A 484 -27.93 -2.26 -3.84
CA SER A 484 -27.60 -1.28 -4.86
C SER A 484 -26.87 -1.91 -6.05
N LEU A 485 -27.03 -1.28 -7.20
CA LEU A 485 -26.32 -1.57 -8.44
C LEU A 485 -25.47 -0.36 -8.80
N PHE A 486 -24.27 -0.59 -9.36
CA PHE A 486 -23.43 0.48 -9.82
C PHE A 486 -22.83 0.20 -11.18
N ALA A 487 -22.48 1.28 -11.88
CA ALA A 487 -21.66 1.25 -13.09
C ALA A 487 -20.75 2.46 -13.11
N ASN A 488 -19.53 2.30 -13.58
CA ASN A 488 -18.63 3.43 -13.82
C ASN A 488 -17.80 3.24 -15.09
N ALA A 489 -17.40 4.37 -15.67
CA ALA A 489 -16.49 4.44 -16.79
C ALA A 489 -15.56 5.64 -16.61
N GLY A 490 -14.28 5.47 -16.91
CA GLY A 490 -13.32 6.54 -16.78
C GLY A 490 -12.05 6.32 -17.57
N LYS A 491 -11.35 7.43 -17.84
CA LYS A 491 -10.00 7.43 -18.39
C LYS A 491 -9.00 7.67 -17.27
N SER A 492 -7.94 6.86 -17.22
CA SER A 492 -6.81 6.98 -16.32
C SER A 492 -5.51 7.13 -17.10
N PHE A 493 -4.47 7.55 -16.41
CA PHE A 493 -3.22 7.93 -17.03
C PHE A 493 -2.05 7.63 -16.07
N GLY A 494 -0.93 7.16 -16.63
CA GLY A 494 0.35 7.01 -15.96
C GLY A 494 1.42 7.89 -16.60
N PRO A 495 1.92 8.93 -15.91
CA PRO A 495 3.00 9.77 -16.43
C PRO A 495 4.30 8.97 -16.58
N GLN A 496 5.20 9.43 -17.45
CA GLN A 496 6.52 8.83 -17.58
C GLN A 496 7.35 9.05 -16.31
N GLN A 497 7.91 7.96 -15.79
CA GLN A 497 8.82 7.97 -14.65
C GLN A 497 10.23 8.44 -15.05
N TYR A 498 11.05 8.86 -14.10
CA TYR A 498 12.43 9.31 -14.36
C TYR A 498 13.26 8.28 -15.13
N ALA A 499 13.18 7.00 -14.76
CA ALA A 499 13.87 5.93 -15.47
C ALA A 499 13.36 5.73 -16.91
N GLN A 500 12.08 5.98 -17.17
CA GLN A 500 11.48 5.91 -18.49
C GLN A 500 11.89 7.11 -19.36
N LEU A 501 11.98 8.30 -18.77
CA LEU A 501 12.48 9.49 -19.46
C LEU A 501 13.90 9.30 -19.98
N ALA A 502 14.77 8.67 -19.19
CA ALA A 502 16.14 8.37 -19.61
C ALA A 502 16.25 7.38 -20.78
N GLN A 503 15.14 6.76 -21.18
CA GLN A 503 15.06 5.80 -22.29
C GLN A 503 14.25 6.36 -23.49
N THR A 504 14.21 7.67 -23.64
CA THR A 504 13.41 8.36 -24.69
C THR A 504 13.76 7.92 -26.12
N GLU A 505 14.98 7.47 -26.38
CA GLU A 505 15.40 6.93 -27.71
C GLU A 505 14.59 5.68 -28.11
N ARG A 506 13.88 5.05 -27.18
CA ARG A 506 13.06 3.86 -27.42
C ARG A 506 11.61 4.15 -27.75
N GLY A 507 11.23 5.43 -27.89
CA GLY A 507 9.86 5.83 -28.23
C GLY A 507 8.83 5.53 -27.17
N LEU A 508 9.23 5.47 -25.89
CA LEU A 508 8.30 5.29 -24.78
C LEU A 508 7.36 6.49 -24.64
N HIS A 509 6.09 6.23 -24.36
CA HIS A 509 5.04 7.23 -24.16
C HIS A 509 4.36 7.05 -22.80
N PRO A 510 3.66 8.06 -22.28
CA PRO A 510 2.79 7.89 -21.12
C PRO A 510 1.76 6.77 -21.33
N GLU A 511 1.42 6.08 -20.26
CA GLU A 511 0.36 5.07 -20.28
C GLU A 511 -1.01 5.74 -20.26
N SER A 512 -1.97 5.16 -20.99
CA SER A 512 -3.37 5.59 -20.98
C SER A 512 -4.28 4.38 -20.95
N ALA A 513 -5.27 4.39 -20.06
CA ALA A 513 -6.22 3.29 -19.88
C ALA A 513 -7.66 3.78 -19.79
N LYS A 514 -8.59 2.99 -20.34
CA LYS A 514 -10.03 3.15 -20.18
C LYS A 514 -10.55 2.02 -19.31
N THR A 515 -11.23 2.37 -18.23
CA THR A 515 -11.79 1.42 -17.28
C THR A 515 -13.31 1.47 -17.33
N TYR A 516 -13.93 0.29 -17.32
CA TYR A 516 -15.37 0.10 -17.25
C TYR A 516 -15.67 -0.92 -16.14
N GLU A 517 -16.66 -0.62 -15.32
CA GLU A 517 -17.11 -1.48 -14.25
C GLU A 517 -18.62 -1.53 -14.18
N VAL A 518 -19.14 -2.68 -13.77
CA VAL A 518 -20.52 -2.86 -13.35
C VAL A 518 -20.56 -3.82 -12.18
N GLY A 519 -21.38 -3.55 -11.20
CA GLY A 519 -21.44 -4.40 -10.02
C GLY A 519 -22.64 -4.15 -9.13
N THR A 520 -22.65 -4.84 -8.01
CA THR A 520 -23.72 -4.77 -7.04
C THR A 520 -23.19 -4.91 -5.62
N HIS A 521 -23.81 -4.19 -4.70
CA HIS A 521 -23.63 -4.34 -3.26
C HIS A 521 -24.94 -4.82 -2.63
N TYR A 522 -24.84 -5.79 -1.73
CA TYR A 522 -25.92 -6.20 -0.85
C TYR A 522 -25.44 -6.14 0.60
N ASN A 523 -26.20 -5.46 1.46
CA ASN A 523 -25.86 -5.35 2.88
C ASN A 523 -27.13 -5.53 3.74
N SER A 524 -27.07 -6.52 4.61
CA SER A 524 -28.06 -6.76 5.64
C SER A 524 -27.36 -7.16 6.94
N PRO A 525 -28.06 -7.22 8.09
CA PRO A 525 -27.46 -7.70 9.34
C PRO A 525 -26.82 -9.09 9.24
N ALA A 526 -27.36 -9.96 8.36
CA ALA A 526 -26.88 -11.31 8.18
C ALA A 526 -25.83 -11.45 7.08
N LEU A 527 -25.96 -10.72 5.98
CA LEU A 527 -25.21 -10.93 4.75
C LEU A 527 -24.68 -9.63 4.17
N ASN A 528 -23.36 -9.59 3.95
CA ASN A 528 -22.73 -8.59 3.10
C ASN A 528 -22.16 -9.28 1.87
N ALA A 529 -22.49 -8.78 0.69
CA ALA A 529 -22.01 -9.32 -0.56
C ALA A 529 -21.68 -8.21 -1.57
N GLU A 530 -20.59 -8.39 -2.32
CA GLU A 530 -20.19 -7.54 -3.43
C GLU A 530 -19.85 -8.43 -4.63
N LEU A 531 -20.27 -7.99 -5.81
CA LEU A 531 -19.86 -8.57 -7.09
C LEU A 531 -19.54 -7.46 -8.06
N THR A 532 -18.36 -7.49 -8.67
CA THR A 532 -17.90 -6.51 -9.65
C THR A 532 -17.37 -7.21 -10.89
N LEU A 533 -17.82 -6.80 -12.06
CA LEU A 533 -17.23 -7.11 -13.36
C LEU A 533 -16.44 -5.90 -13.81
N PHE A 534 -15.21 -6.09 -14.27
CA PHE A 534 -14.35 -5.00 -14.72
C PHE A 534 -13.68 -5.29 -16.06
N ASN A 535 -13.39 -4.22 -16.80
CA ASN A 535 -12.55 -4.24 -17.99
C ASN A 535 -11.68 -2.97 -18.02
N ILE A 536 -10.36 -3.15 -18.19
CA ILE A 536 -9.37 -2.09 -18.35
C ILE A 536 -8.68 -2.31 -19.68
N ASP A 537 -8.82 -1.37 -20.61
CA ASP A 537 -8.14 -1.38 -21.90
C ASP A 537 -7.03 -0.33 -21.89
N PHE A 538 -5.76 -0.75 -22.00
CA PHE A 538 -4.64 0.14 -22.25
C PHE A 538 -4.44 0.34 -23.74
N ASP A 539 -4.16 1.57 -24.12
CA ASP A 539 -3.68 1.88 -25.46
C ASP A 539 -2.17 1.58 -25.57
N LYS A 540 -1.42 1.91 -24.53
CA LYS A 540 0.02 1.64 -24.37
C LYS A 540 0.32 1.31 -22.93
N GLU A 541 0.76 0.09 -22.65
CA GLU A 541 1.20 -0.32 -21.34
C GLU A 541 2.72 -0.47 -21.34
N LEU A 542 3.39 0.14 -20.35
CA LEU A 542 4.82 0.01 -20.15
C LEU A 542 5.14 -1.12 -19.17
N LEU A 543 5.95 -2.06 -19.60
CA LEU A 543 6.43 -3.15 -18.76
C LEU A 543 7.95 -3.10 -18.64
N LEU A 544 8.48 -3.32 -17.44
CA LEU A 544 9.88 -3.56 -17.22
C LEU A 544 10.20 -5.02 -17.61
N THR A 545 10.91 -5.20 -18.71
CA THR A 545 11.09 -6.52 -19.33
C THR A 545 12.45 -7.14 -19.10
N ARG A 546 13.46 -6.35 -18.78
CA ARG A 546 14.81 -6.87 -18.51
C ARG A 546 15.20 -6.66 -17.07
N VAL A 547 15.75 -7.73 -16.54
CA VAL A 547 16.43 -7.80 -15.26
C VAL A 547 17.91 -7.64 -15.51
N GLY A 548 18.53 -6.69 -14.88
CA GLY A 548 19.94 -6.38 -15.00
C GLY A 548 20.24 -4.97 -14.49
N VAL A 549 21.47 -4.55 -14.62
CA VAL A 549 22.00 -3.29 -14.08
C VAL A 549 21.16 -2.09 -14.51
N ASP A 550 20.61 -2.16 -15.73
CA ASP A 550 19.78 -1.11 -16.32
C ASP A 550 18.44 -1.72 -16.72
N GLY A 551 17.42 -1.62 -15.85
CA GLY A 551 16.08 -2.08 -16.18
C GLY A 551 15.61 -1.50 -17.51
N ILE A 552 15.11 -2.35 -18.41
CA ILE A 552 14.62 -1.93 -19.72
C ILE A 552 13.10 -1.89 -19.71
N TRP A 553 12.55 -0.72 -19.94
CA TRP A 553 11.13 -0.52 -20.18
C TRP A 553 10.79 -0.81 -21.65
N THR A 554 9.69 -1.48 -21.85
CA THR A 554 9.16 -1.84 -23.17
C THR A 554 7.72 -1.41 -23.28
N ASP A 555 7.35 -0.79 -24.38
CA ASP A 555 5.95 -0.55 -24.75
C ASP A 555 5.39 -1.88 -25.27
N LEU A 556 4.45 -2.47 -24.52
CA LEU A 556 3.73 -3.67 -24.93
C LEU A 556 2.64 -3.38 -25.97
N GLY A 557 2.35 -2.10 -26.23
CA GLY A 557 1.20 -1.69 -26.99
C GLY A 557 -0.11 -1.89 -26.24
N ALA A 558 -1.16 -2.27 -26.94
CA ALA A 558 -2.48 -2.47 -26.35
C ALA A 558 -2.50 -3.74 -25.47
N THR A 559 -3.01 -3.57 -24.26
CA THR A 559 -3.29 -4.70 -23.34
C THR A 559 -4.72 -4.61 -22.83
N ARG A 560 -5.24 -5.73 -22.32
CA ARG A 560 -6.55 -5.79 -21.67
C ARG A 560 -6.47 -6.54 -20.37
N HIS A 561 -7.07 -5.96 -19.32
CA HIS A 561 -7.30 -6.59 -18.04
C HIS A 561 -8.81 -6.66 -17.82
N ARG A 562 -9.35 -7.85 -17.62
CA ARG A 562 -10.77 -8.05 -17.34
C ARG A 562 -10.96 -9.13 -16.31
N GLY A 563 -12.09 -9.09 -15.60
CA GLY A 563 -12.33 -10.10 -14.61
C GLY A 563 -13.57 -9.91 -13.78
N ILE A 564 -13.63 -10.73 -12.73
CA ILE A 564 -14.71 -10.77 -11.76
C ILE A 564 -14.10 -10.71 -10.38
N GLU A 565 -14.60 -9.82 -9.54
CA GLU A 565 -14.28 -9.71 -8.13
C GLU A 565 -15.55 -10.01 -7.34
N SER A 566 -15.45 -10.83 -6.30
CA SER A 566 -16.58 -11.13 -5.42
C SER A 566 -16.12 -11.26 -3.98
N SER A 567 -16.96 -10.81 -3.06
CA SER A 567 -16.82 -11.04 -1.63
C SER A 567 -18.17 -11.33 -1.01
N LEU A 568 -18.20 -12.20 -0.01
CA LEU A 568 -19.38 -12.54 0.74
C LEU A 568 -18.98 -12.76 2.20
N ARG A 569 -19.75 -12.17 3.13
CA ARG A 569 -19.67 -12.40 4.58
C ARG A 569 -21.05 -12.75 5.08
N TYR A 570 -21.19 -13.82 5.83
CA TYR A 570 -22.46 -14.28 6.38
C TYR A 570 -22.34 -14.58 7.88
N ASP A 571 -23.27 -14.01 8.69
CA ASP A 571 -23.46 -14.37 10.10
C ASP A 571 -24.38 -15.61 10.18
N LEU A 572 -23.77 -16.77 10.43
CA LEU A 572 -24.50 -18.06 10.50
C LEU A 572 -25.44 -18.13 11.70
N GLY A 573 -25.23 -17.28 12.73
CA GLY A 573 -26.16 -17.16 13.86
C GLY A 573 -27.55 -16.67 13.45
N GLN A 574 -27.65 -15.92 12.35
CA GLN A 574 -28.94 -15.49 11.79
C GLN A 574 -29.70 -16.63 11.09
N TRP A 575 -28.99 -17.64 10.60
CA TRP A 575 -29.60 -18.82 10.01
C TRP A 575 -29.99 -19.87 11.07
N ASN A 576 -29.09 -20.10 12.06
CA ASN A 576 -29.34 -21.06 13.14
C ASN A 576 -28.75 -20.55 14.47
N ALA A 577 -29.60 -20.43 15.47
CA ALA A 577 -29.22 -19.93 16.80
C ALA A 577 -28.10 -20.76 17.46
N ALA A 578 -27.96 -22.06 17.14
CA ALA A 578 -26.84 -22.88 17.61
C ALA A 578 -25.48 -22.42 17.06
N LEU A 579 -25.46 -21.65 15.99
CA LEU A 579 -24.25 -21.10 15.35
C LEU A 579 -24.03 -19.63 15.73
N LYS A 580 -24.70 -19.13 16.75
CA LYS A 580 -24.54 -17.76 17.22
C LYS A 580 -23.05 -17.45 17.50
N GLY A 581 -22.57 -16.35 16.93
CA GLY A 581 -21.16 -15.92 17.02
C GLY A 581 -20.25 -16.50 15.92
N LEU A 582 -20.80 -17.38 15.05
CA LEU A 582 -20.06 -17.89 13.91
C LEU A 582 -20.34 -17.04 12.64
N THR A 583 -19.29 -16.39 12.14
CA THR A 583 -19.30 -15.65 10.87
C THR A 583 -18.34 -16.33 9.90
N ALA A 584 -18.74 -16.49 8.67
CA ALA A 584 -17.88 -17.01 7.61
C ALA A 584 -17.87 -16.07 6.41
N GLY A 585 -16.81 -16.11 5.63
CA GLY A 585 -16.73 -15.32 4.42
C GLY A 585 -15.83 -15.95 3.37
N VAL A 586 -16.06 -15.53 2.15
CA VAL A 586 -15.27 -15.91 0.98
C VAL A 586 -15.02 -14.67 0.13
N SER A 587 -13.81 -14.57 -0.40
CA SER A 587 -13.48 -13.65 -1.47
C SER A 587 -12.87 -14.42 -2.64
N TYR A 588 -13.20 -14.03 -3.85
CA TYR A 588 -12.67 -14.65 -5.06
C TYR A 588 -12.49 -13.60 -6.14
N THR A 589 -11.36 -13.70 -6.84
CA THR A 589 -11.07 -12.88 -8.01
C THR A 589 -10.62 -13.77 -9.16
N TYR A 590 -11.25 -13.57 -10.31
CA TYR A 590 -10.75 -14.01 -11.61
C TYR A 590 -10.23 -12.79 -12.36
N THR A 591 -9.01 -12.87 -12.86
CA THR A 591 -8.38 -11.82 -13.68
C THR A 591 -7.77 -12.46 -14.93
N GLU A 592 -8.03 -11.87 -16.08
CA GLU A 592 -7.31 -12.13 -17.32
C GLU A 592 -6.62 -10.83 -17.75
N ALA A 593 -5.31 -10.82 -17.75
CA ALA A 593 -4.48 -9.70 -18.20
C ALA A 593 -3.62 -10.18 -19.38
N VAL A 594 -3.91 -9.68 -20.58
CA VAL A 594 -3.32 -10.17 -21.83
C VAL A 594 -2.84 -9.03 -22.74
N SER A 595 -1.76 -9.27 -23.46
CA SER A 595 -1.38 -8.43 -24.60
C SER A 595 -2.39 -8.58 -25.75
N ARG A 596 -2.71 -7.48 -26.41
CA ARG A 596 -3.63 -7.44 -27.58
C ARG A 596 -2.94 -7.10 -28.88
N ALA A 597 -1.67 -6.74 -28.85
CA ALA A 597 -0.91 -6.30 -30.01
C ALA A 597 0.45 -6.96 -30.08
N GLY A 598 1.07 -6.90 -31.26
CA GLY A 598 2.42 -7.41 -31.51
C GLY A 598 2.54 -8.93 -31.41
N ASP A 599 3.77 -9.41 -31.26
CA ASP A 599 4.15 -10.84 -31.21
C ASP A 599 3.61 -11.56 -29.96
N PHE A 600 3.11 -10.81 -28.99
CA PHE A 600 2.58 -11.32 -27.72
C PHE A 600 1.05 -11.29 -27.63
N ALA A 601 0.35 -10.98 -28.73
CA ALA A 601 -1.10 -10.95 -28.75
C ALA A 601 -1.71 -12.25 -28.21
N GLY A 602 -2.63 -12.15 -27.25
CA GLY A 602 -3.28 -13.26 -26.59
C GLY A 602 -2.48 -13.93 -25.46
N ARG A 603 -1.26 -13.50 -25.18
CA ARG A 603 -0.46 -14.04 -24.08
C ARG A 603 -0.69 -13.31 -22.77
N ASP A 604 -0.70 -14.07 -21.66
CA ASP A 604 -0.82 -13.52 -20.31
C ASP A 604 0.36 -12.61 -19.97
N LEU A 605 0.08 -11.49 -19.30
CA LEU A 605 1.08 -10.65 -18.68
C LEU A 605 1.75 -11.40 -17.49
N PRO A 606 2.98 -11.03 -17.09
CA PRO A 606 3.67 -11.71 -16.01
C PRO A 606 3.23 -11.25 -14.62
N LEU A 607 3.62 -12.01 -13.60
CA LEU A 607 3.53 -11.69 -12.17
C LEU A 607 2.11 -11.43 -11.64
N TYR A 608 1.09 -12.06 -12.23
CA TYR A 608 -0.25 -12.11 -11.67
C TYR A 608 -0.83 -13.52 -11.73
N SER A 609 -1.72 -13.84 -10.80
CA SER A 609 -2.50 -15.08 -10.79
C SER A 609 -3.86 -14.84 -11.40
N ARG A 610 -4.30 -15.73 -12.32
CA ARG A 610 -5.65 -15.65 -12.88
C ARG A 610 -6.75 -15.86 -11.84
N HIS A 611 -6.49 -16.71 -10.85
CA HIS A 611 -7.42 -17.01 -9.77
C HIS A 611 -6.75 -16.75 -8.43
N THR A 612 -7.38 -15.93 -7.61
CA THR A 612 -7.04 -15.73 -6.19
C THR A 612 -8.30 -15.86 -5.35
N GLY A 613 -8.18 -16.38 -4.16
CA GLY A 613 -9.33 -16.51 -3.27
C GLY A 613 -8.94 -16.74 -1.83
N GLN A 614 -9.87 -16.38 -0.96
CA GLN A 614 -9.79 -16.64 0.47
C GLN A 614 -11.12 -17.21 0.95
N LEU A 615 -11.04 -18.14 1.89
CA LEU A 615 -12.14 -18.63 2.69
C LEU A 615 -11.77 -18.46 4.15
N TRP A 616 -12.66 -17.94 4.96
CA TRP A 616 -12.39 -17.75 6.37
C TRP A 616 -13.64 -17.96 7.22
N ALA A 617 -13.41 -18.33 8.47
CA ALA A 617 -14.45 -18.44 9.48
C ALA A 617 -13.94 -17.86 10.81
N ARG A 618 -14.84 -17.17 11.52
CA ARG A 618 -14.62 -16.60 12.85
C ARG A 618 -15.70 -17.08 13.79
N TYR A 619 -15.31 -17.59 14.94
CA TYR A 619 -16.24 -17.97 15.99
C TYR A 619 -15.94 -17.21 17.27
N ALA A 620 -16.89 -16.37 17.71
CA ALA A 620 -16.85 -15.64 18.98
C ALA A 620 -17.66 -16.41 20.03
N LEU A 621 -16.96 -16.90 21.07
CA LEU A 621 -17.55 -17.69 22.14
C LEU A 621 -17.14 -17.12 23.50
N GLY A 622 -17.99 -16.27 24.08
CA GLY A 622 -17.67 -15.57 25.32
C GLY A 622 -16.42 -14.70 25.15
N GLN A 623 -15.38 -14.98 25.91
CA GLN A 623 -14.08 -14.30 25.86
C GLN A 623 -13.14 -14.86 24.79
N TRP A 624 -13.50 -15.96 24.13
CA TRP A 624 -12.71 -16.59 23.08
C TRP A 624 -13.10 -16.07 21.69
N THR A 625 -12.10 -15.90 20.84
CA THR A 625 -12.27 -15.70 19.40
C THR A 625 -11.41 -16.70 18.67
N LEU A 626 -12.02 -17.56 17.87
CA LEU A 626 -11.34 -18.56 17.05
C LEU A 626 -11.45 -18.14 15.58
N ASN A 627 -10.37 -18.21 14.84
CA ASN A 627 -10.33 -17.90 13.42
C ASN A 627 -9.62 -19.02 12.66
N ALA A 628 -10.13 -19.32 11.48
CA ALA A 628 -9.49 -20.19 10.49
C ALA A 628 -9.58 -19.50 9.12
N ASP A 629 -8.50 -19.55 8.37
CA ASP A 629 -8.43 -19.01 7.02
C ASP A 629 -7.71 -19.95 6.06
N LEU A 630 -8.10 -19.88 4.80
CA LEU A 630 -7.46 -20.51 3.66
C LEU A 630 -7.27 -19.45 2.60
N ALA A 631 -6.03 -19.22 2.18
CA ALA A 631 -5.69 -18.34 1.08
C ALA A 631 -5.09 -19.17 -0.07
N ALA A 632 -5.55 -18.94 -1.31
CA ALA A 632 -5.12 -19.69 -2.48
C ALA A 632 -4.91 -18.78 -3.69
N GLN A 633 -3.92 -19.14 -4.51
CA GLN A 633 -3.67 -18.49 -5.79
C GLN A 633 -3.24 -19.49 -6.86
N SER A 634 -3.61 -19.23 -8.11
CA SER A 634 -3.16 -20.01 -9.25
C SER A 634 -1.73 -19.66 -9.65
N LYS A 635 -1.17 -20.41 -10.58
CA LYS A 635 0.16 -20.16 -11.13
C LYS A 635 0.26 -18.76 -11.76
N GLN A 636 1.50 -18.25 -11.80
CA GLN A 636 1.89 -16.99 -12.45
C GLN A 636 2.99 -17.27 -13.48
N ARG A 637 3.20 -16.32 -14.39
CA ARG A 637 4.36 -16.30 -15.28
C ARG A 637 5.41 -15.32 -14.76
N SER A 638 6.68 -15.61 -14.93
CA SER A 638 7.73 -14.62 -14.73
C SER A 638 8.00 -13.85 -16.02
N PRO A 639 8.44 -12.59 -15.96
CA PRO A 639 8.97 -11.90 -17.12
C PRO A 639 10.25 -12.61 -17.58
N GLY A 640 10.48 -12.64 -18.90
CA GLY A 640 11.71 -13.12 -19.50
C GLY A 640 12.71 -11.99 -19.76
N SER A 641 13.86 -12.33 -20.31
CA SER A 641 14.78 -11.34 -20.84
C SER A 641 14.24 -10.77 -22.16
N GLY A 642 14.21 -9.46 -22.29
CA GLY A 642 13.64 -8.79 -23.45
C GLY A 642 12.10 -8.83 -23.45
N THR A 643 11.50 -8.97 -24.62
CA THR A 643 10.04 -8.99 -24.82
C THR A 643 9.40 -10.37 -24.66
N GLN A 644 10.13 -11.39 -24.22
CA GLN A 644 9.62 -12.74 -24.10
C GLN A 644 9.05 -13.02 -22.72
N TYR A 645 7.81 -13.53 -22.67
CA TYR A 645 7.26 -14.16 -21.48
C TYR A 645 7.75 -15.59 -21.39
N VAL A 646 8.51 -15.91 -20.36
CA VAL A 646 9.06 -17.24 -20.18
C VAL A 646 8.06 -18.10 -19.43
N THR A 647 7.65 -19.19 -20.05
CA THR A 647 6.81 -20.24 -19.44
C THR A 647 7.65 -21.43 -19.03
N GLN A 648 8.82 -21.61 -19.63
CA GLN A 648 9.75 -22.69 -19.30
C GLN A 648 10.84 -22.15 -18.36
N GLU A 649 11.29 -23.00 -17.47
CA GLU A 649 12.40 -22.70 -16.60
C GLU A 649 13.69 -22.58 -17.42
N ASP A 650 14.46 -21.51 -17.20
CA ASP A 650 15.79 -21.36 -17.79
C ASP A 650 16.76 -22.40 -17.21
N ALA A 651 17.95 -22.57 -17.79
CA ALA A 651 18.92 -23.57 -17.39
C ALA A 651 19.34 -23.47 -15.91
N ALA A 652 19.33 -22.26 -15.34
CA ALA A 652 19.61 -22.03 -13.93
C ALA A 652 18.35 -22.15 -13.04
N GLY A 653 17.17 -22.22 -13.64
CA GLY A 653 15.90 -22.24 -12.91
C GLY A 653 15.56 -20.92 -12.22
N GLN A 654 16.13 -19.81 -12.71
CA GLN A 654 15.85 -18.48 -12.17
C GLN A 654 14.59 -17.86 -12.76
N LEU A 655 14.30 -18.10 -14.03
CA LEU A 655 13.11 -17.68 -14.75
C LEU A 655 12.16 -18.87 -14.97
N GLY A 656 10.90 -18.62 -15.26
CA GLY A 656 9.89 -19.64 -15.56
C GLY A 656 8.61 -19.48 -14.77
N ASP A 657 7.70 -20.45 -14.88
CA ASP A 657 6.42 -20.42 -14.17
C ASP A 657 6.63 -20.37 -12.64
N ILE A 658 5.76 -19.62 -11.97
CA ILE A 658 5.63 -19.57 -10.53
C ILE A 658 4.42 -20.45 -10.16
N PRO A 659 4.60 -21.56 -9.42
CA PRO A 659 3.49 -22.46 -9.10
C PRO A 659 2.41 -21.79 -8.25
N GLY A 660 1.16 -22.21 -8.45
CA GLY A 660 0.08 -21.87 -7.54
C GLY A 660 0.22 -22.60 -6.20
N PHE A 661 -0.35 -22.01 -5.16
CA PHE A 661 -0.32 -22.59 -3.83
C PHE A 661 -1.55 -22.20 -3.01
N ALA A 662 -1.77 -22.94 -1.92
CA ALA A 662 -2.74 -22.60 -0.89
C ALA A 662 -2.10 -22.77 0.48
N THR A 663 -2.46 -21.88 1.41
CA THR A 663 -2.01 -21.92 2.81
C THR A 663 -3.21 -21.84 3.74
N VAL A 664 -3.11 -22.46 4.91
CA VAL A 664 -4.13 -22.44 5.96
C VAL A 664 -3.54 -21.80 7.20
N GLY A 665 -4.30 -20.87 7.80
CA GLY A 665 -4.01 -20.24 9.08
C GLY A 665 -5.05 -20.61 10.13
N LEU A 666 -4.62 -20.67 11.41
CA LEU A 666 -5.49 -20.81 12.57
C LEU A 666 -5.07 -19.82 13.66
N ARG A 667 -6.05 -19.25 14.37
CA ARG A 667 -5.81 -18.32 15.48
C ARG A 667 -6.83 -18.54 16.59
N ALA A 668 -6.36 -18.46 17.83
CA ALA A 668 -7.20 -18.37 19.02
C ALA A 668 -6.83 -17.11 19.80
N GLY A 669 -7.81 -16.28 20.11
CA GLY A 669 -7.69 -15.09 20.93
C GLY A 669 -8.50 -15.24 22.22
N TYR A 670 -8.01 -14.67 23.32
CA TYR A 670 -8.70 -14.62 24.58
C TYR A 670 -8.65 -13.20 25.16
N ASP A 671 -9.81 -12.67 25.53
CA ASP A 671 -9.97 -11.38 26.22
C ASP A 671 -10.15 -11.62 27.69
N PHE A 672 -9.18 -11.21 28.51
CA PHE A 672 -9.22 -11.38 29.97
C PHE A 672 -10.22 -10.41 30.65
N GLY A 673 -10.77 -9.44 29.91
CA GLY A 673 -11.67 -8.46 30.44
C GLY A 673 -11.07 -7.70 31.63
N LYS A 674 -11.93 -7.20 32.52
CA LYS A 674 -11.53 -6.40 33.67
C LYS A 674 -10.61 -7.13 34.67
N SER A 675 -10.55 -8.47 34.63
CA SER A 675 -9.73 -9.26 35.56
C SER A 675 -8.23 -9.01 35.41
N LEU A 676 -7.76 -8.70 34.18
CA LEU A 676 -6.37 -8.35 33.88
C LEU A 676 -6.30 -7.07 33.03
N SER A 677 -7.00 -6.00 33.46
CA SER A 677 -6.96 -4.69 32.81
C SER A 677 -7.28 -4.75 31.30
N ASN A 678 -8.22 -5.62 30.91
CA ASN A 678 -8.63 -5.89 29.52
C ASN A 678 -7.48 -6.39 28.61
N LEU A 679 -6.49 -7.06 29.18
CA LEU A 679 -5.45 -7.74 28.41
C LEU A 679 -6.09 -8.70 27.40
N ARG A 680 -5.68 -8.59 26.14
CA ARG A 680 -6.04 -9.51 25.07
C ARG A 680 -4.79 -10.29 24.65
N VAL A 681 -4.88 -11.61 24.57
CA VAL A 681 -3.79 -12.48 24.12
C VAL A 681 -4.28 -13.33 22.96
N ALA A 682 -3.47 -13.43 21.92
CA ALA A 682 -3.74 -14.30 20.79
C ALA A 682 -2.55 -15.18 20.49
N VAL A 683 -2.83 -16.41 20.08
CA VAL A 683 -1.85 -17.36 19.57
C VAL A 683 -2.35 -17.93 18.25
N GLY A 684 -1.45 -18.23 17.34
CA GLY A 684 -1.85 -18.78 16.05
C GLY A 684 -0.72 -19.42 15.29
N VAL A 685 -1.09 -19.98 14.15
CA VAL A 685 -0.17 -20.61 13.21
C VAL A 685 -0.55 -20.17 11.78
N LYS A 686 0.44 -19.69 11.02
CA LYS A 686 0.35 -19.42 9.59
C LYS A 686 0.97 -20.60 8.84
N ASN A 687 0.47 -20.89 7.63
CA ASN A 687 0.93 -22.00 6.80
C ASN A 687 0.99 -23.33 7.59
N LEU A 688 -0.12 -23.71 8.24
CA LEU A 688 -0.26 -24.85 9.16
C LEU A 688 0.35 -26.14 8.61
N PHE A 689 0.13 -26.43 7.32
CA PHE A 689 0.57 -27.65 6.65
C PHE A 689 1.97 -27.57 6.06
N GLU A 690 2.71 -26.47 6.36
CA GLU A 690 4.08 -26.24 5.88
C GLU A 690 4.21 -26.35 4.36
N ARG A 691 3.22 -25.80 3.63
CA ARG A 691 3.22 -25.79 2.17
C ARG A 691 4.46 -25.04 1.68
N ARG A 692 5.35 -25.73 0.99
CA ARG A 692 6.47 -25.11 0.29
C ARG A 692 5.99 -24.49 -1.01
N TYR A 693 6.24 -23.21 -1.15
CA TYR A 693 5.96 -22.43 -2.36
C TYR A 693 7.09 -21.41 -2.56
N TYR A 694 7.13 -20.84 -3.72
CA TYR A 694 8.08 -19.75 -4.00
C TYR A 694 7.44 -18.70 -4.91
N THR A 695 7.98 -17.50 -4.85
CA THR A 695 7.83 -16.44 -5.83
C THR A 695 9.12 -16.31 -6.62
N ARG A 696 9.19 -15.40 -7.60
CA ARG A 696 10.42 -15.11 -8.32
C ARG A 696 10.69 -13.62 -8.32
N SER A 697 11.91 -13.26 -7.99
CA SER A 697 12.43 -11.93 -8.32
C SER A 697 13.02 -11.94 -9.71
N THR A 698 12.87 -10.84 -10.39
CA THR A 698 13.39 -10.60 -11.73
C THR A 698 14.46 -9.51 -11.76
N ASP A 699 14.94 -9.11 -10.59
CA ASP A 699 16.06 -8.16 -10.44
C ASP A 699 17.43 -8.82 -10.47
N ASN A 700 18.48 -8.06 -10.17
CA ASN A 700 19.87 -8.50 -10.20
C ASN A 700 20.16 -9.74 -9.35
N ASN A 701 19.36 -9.97 -8.31
CA ASN A 701 19.38 -11.15 -7.47
C ASN A 701 18.23 -12.11 -7.82
N GLY A 702 17.92 -12.24 -9.11
CA GLY A 702 16.83 -13.05 -9.65
C GLY A 702 16.90 -14.51 -9.22
N GLY A 703 15.75 -15.17 -9.24
CA GLY A 703 15.61 -16.57 -8.90
C GLY A 703 14.39 -16.86 -8.02
N LYS A 704 14.39 -18.06 -7.42
CA LYS A 704 13.30 -18.54 -6.56
C LYS A 704 13.46 -17.99 -5.15
N TYR A 705 12.41 -17.36 -4.63
CA TYR A 705 12.29 -16.90 -3.24
C TYR A 705 11.28 -17.79 -2.52
N VAL A 706 11.75 -18.58 -1.57
CA VAL A 706 10.87 -19.44 -0.78
C VAL A 706 9.89 -18.58 0.03
N GLY A 707 8.60 -18.95 -0.02
CA GLY A 707 7.56 -18.32 0.79
C GLY A 707 7.71 -18.65 2.27
N MET A 708 6.90 -17.97 3.09
CA MET A 708 6.89 -18.14 4.54
C MET A 708 6.62 -19.61 4.92
N PRO A 709 7.48 -20.26 5.72
CA PRO A 709 7.23 -21.61 6.25
C PRO A 709 6.10 -21.59 7.26
N ARG A 710 5.82 -22.74 7.91
CA ARG A 710 4.94 -22.76 9.07
C ARG A 710 5.50 -21.82 10.14
N THR A 711 4.65 -20.90 10.59
CA THR A 711 5.04 -19.81 11.50
C THR A 711 4.07 -19.82 12.68
N LEU A 712 4.60 -19.99 13.87
CA LEU A 712 3.85 -19.78 15.11
C LEU A 712 3.93 -18.31 15.48
N TYR A 713 2.86 -17.76 16.04
CA TYR A 713 2.89 -16.40 16.57
C TYR A 713 2.10 -16.26 17.87
N VAL A 714 2.54 -15.31 18.68
CA VAL A 714 1.84 -14.87 19.88
C VAL A 714 1.75 -13.35 19.85
N GLN A 715 0.62 -12.82 20.29
CA GLN A 715 0.38 -11.38 20.40
C GLN A 715 -0.30 -11.06 21.72
N GLY A 716 0.21 -10.07 22.43
CA GLY A 716 -0.41 -9.48 23.61
C GLY A 716 -0.79 -8.02 23.32
N THR A 717 -1.98 -7.60 23.72
CA THR A 717 -2.46 -6.21 23.60
C THR A 717 -3.08 -5.78 24.91
N LEU A 718 -2.59 -4.69 25.48
CA LEU A 718 -3.06 -4.12 26.73
C LEU A 718 -3.58 -2.70 26.51
N PRO A 719 -4.89 -2.46 26.54
CA PRO A 719 -5.46 -1.11 26.61
C PRO A 719 -5.40 -0.56 28.03
N PHE A 720 -5.25 0.75 28.17
CA PHE A 720 -5.18 1.45 29.46
C PHE A 720 -6.31 2.47 29.62
#